data_45e45833b6fe2db9ce3d60437a68b0cf
#
_entry.id   45e45833b6fe2db9ce3d60437a68b0cf
#
_cell.length_a   1.000
_cell.length_b   1.000
_cell.length_c   1.000
_cell.angle_alpha   90.00
_cell.angle_beta   90.00
_cell.angle_gamma   90.00
#
_symmetry.space_group_name_H-M   'P 1'
#
loop_
_entity.id
_entity.type
_entity.pdbx_description
1 polymer ?
#
loop_
_entity_poly.entity_id
_entity_poly.type
_entity_poly.pdbx_seq_one_letter_code
_entity_poly.pdbx_strand_id
1 'polypeptide(L)'
;MNRCIAPGSFDCDPHPVAIDSNQAIALRILTRYILGEISSHSLIGCALFTFILFMKPLEQILEMVVRNSSSFITVLQLFLFTLPNTFLVSIPMAVLVGVLLGLSRLAADSEITAMRASGFGIWYFVRVASVIAFLGTGLGLINSLYVEPKANQAILDLQKDLESSQASFEIQPRVFYEDFKNTVVYVQDVVSGTGASNWRRLFIADVTDPTAPGITTAETATVAHSDGKNTGQEMLIRLRNATKHEMVANQPGQYNLSTFKVTDAPLTFSPQSEISLGRMDTPLYALGNGELMTLSHGVDGKRYLIELNRRFAYPVACVVLMLIGVPLGTAARRGGKSGGMIFTLLLVLIYYLLSNFGIAWAKQGRLPAFVGVWLANFVFAAAGLFLLSQLATGGAVLSAVTAWFSRAPKPQNDTKDGVFAENEYSDKNSQANSDAGWQSALRARYRRRFHPQITRSLQKFKPRGFPLILDEYVLTEFLKMFGMVLAGLVMILLVFTYFERIADILRNHPPITTQGEYLINLAPSMIYQLTPLAVLLAVLITFSLFNRSSELIAMKATGISLYRMVIPVLVISAVLGAGLFAFDQFYLPQANRKQEALLNIIKGKPAQTTLNSGQKWIVGVQHAGEPDRIFYYQFFDPDQNAFANLTLFEFDPATFAMTKRIFAARVAWSEADHTWVFENGWERTIQGTNVSFREFASARFAEVHEEPGYFKKENLQSQEMNFGQLDRYIGDLRQSGFDTMRLRVQLYHKLAYPLVTIVMAVMAIPFALSIGRRGSLTGVAWGIGIALGYWVAAGLFDAMGSSNLLPAAIAAWSPDILFGLTGGYLLLRTPT
;
A
#
# COMPACT_ATOMS: atom_id res chain seq x y z
N MET A 1 -72.10 -35.21 -30.67
CA MET A 1 -73.35 -35.51 -29.91
C MET A 1 -73.27 -34.87 -28.57
N ASN A 2 -74.17 -33.98 -28.33
CA ASN A 2 -74.37 -33.10 -27.19
C ASN A 2 -74.42 -33.83 -25.85
N ARG A 3 -73.90 -33.18 -24.77
CA ARG A 3 -74.70 -32.84 -23.58
C ARG A 3 -73.92 -31.81 -22.72
N CYS A 4 -74.54 -30.67 -22.60
CA CYS A 4 -74.33 -29.69 -21.53
C CYS A 4 -74.70 -30.25 -20.19
N ILE A 5 -73.93 -29.89 -19.17
CA ILE A 5 -74.38 -29.84 -17.75
C ILE A 5 -73.74 -28.64 -17.05
N ALA A 6 -74.57 -27.93 -16.31
CA ALA A 6 -74.55 -26.65 -15.73
C ALA A 6 -73.51 -26.36 -14.64
N PRO A 7 -73.36 -25.08 -14.21
CA PRO A 7 -72.23 -24.62 -13.37
C PRO A 7 -72.53 -24.89 -11.87
N GLY A 8 -71.55 -25.56 -11.23
CA GLY A 8 -71.53 -25.75 -9.77
C GLY A 8 -70.40 -24.83 -9.23
N SER A 9 -70.77 -23.99 -8.31
CA SER A 9 -69.91 -23.15 -7.48
C SER A 9 -68.75 -23.91 -6.84
N PHE A 10 -67.54 -23.61 -7.24
CA PHE A 10 -66.33 -23.96 -6.46
C PHE A 10 -65.97 -22.78 -5.61
N ASP A 11 -66.32 -22.77 -4.34
CA ASP A 11 -65.67 -22.04 -3.27
C ASP A 11 -64.25 -22.51 -3.13
N CYS A 12 -63.31 -21.73 -3.60
CA CYS A 12 -61.89 -21.88 -3.30
C CYS A 12 -61.59 -21.21 -1.99
N ASP A 13 -61.81 -21.90 -0.88
CA ASP A 13 -61.20 -21.55 0.39
C ASP A 13 -59.67 -21.67 0.24
N PRO A 14 -58.92 -20.63 0.58
CA PRO A 14 -57.48 -20.73 0.62
C PRO A 14 -57.03 -21.43 1.90
N HIS A 15 -57.07 -22.76 1.88
CA HIS A 15 -56.43 -23.50 2.95
C HIS A 15 -54.94 -23.14 2.95
N PRO A 16 -54.36 -22.69 4.08
CA PRO A 16 -52.95 -22.55 4.22
C PRO A 16 -52.34 -23.94 4.05
N VAL A 17 -51.54 -24.12 2.96
CA VAL A 17 -50.77 -25.33 2.74
C VAL A 17 -49.92 -25.55 3.98
N ALA A 18 -50.29 -26.49 4.82
CA ALA A 18 -49.48 -26.94 5.92
C ALA A 18 -48.17 -27.48 5.37
N ILE A 19 -47.06 -26.76 5.58
CA ILE A 19 -45.73 -27.20 5.18
C ILE A 19 -45.42 -28.47 5.93
N ASP A 20 -45.31 -29.59 5.21
CA ASP A 20 -45.00 -30.90 5.76
C ASP A 20 -43.70 -30.82 6.58
N SER A 21 -43.65 -31.41 7.78
CA SER A 21 -42.50 -31.34 8.68
C SER A 21 -41.16 -31.73 7.95
N ASN A 22 -41.24 -32.63 7.03
CA ASN A 22 -40.12 -33.09 6.19
C ASN A 22 -39.66 -32.00 5.19
N GLN A 23 -40.59 -31.18 4.66
CA GLN A 23 -40.25 -30.04 3.79
C GLN A 23 -39.58 -28.92 4.60
N ALA A 24 -40.03 -28.66 5.83
CA ALA A 24 -39.42 -27.70 6.71
C ALA A 24 -37.98 -28.07 7.12
N ILE A 25 -37.69 -29.35 7.33
CA ILE A 25 -36.35 -29.88 7.63
C ILE A 25 -35.46 -29.77 6.39
N ALA A 26 -35.93 -30.14 5.21
CA ALA A 26 -35.18 -30.02 3.97
C ALA A 26 -34.83 -28.57 3.62
N LEU A 27 -35.77 -27.63 3.83
CA LEU A 27 -35.54 -26.19 3.67
C LEU A 27 -34.46 -25.66 4.63
N ARG A 28 -34.45 -26.13 5.88
CA ARG A 28 -33.41 -25.72 6.86
C ARG A 28 -32.01 -26.22 6.47
N ILE A 29 -31.89 -27.44 6.01
CA ILE A 29 -30.64 -28.06 5.57
C ILE A 29 -30.10 -27.28 4.36
N LEU A 30 -30.94 -27.01 3.35
CA LEU A 30 -30.55 -26.28 2.15
C LEU A 30 -30.15 -24.82 2.44
N THR A 31 -30.92 -24.15 3.30
CA THR A 31 -30.57 -22.77 3.74
C THR A 31 -29.20 -22.74 4.43
N ARG A 32 -28.96 -23.69 5.36
CA ARG A 32 -27.67 -23.78 6.07
C ARG A 32 -26.51 -24.07 5.12
N TYR A 33 -26.72 -24.89 4.11
CA TYR A 33 -25.74 -25.21 3.10
C TYR A 33 -25.34 -23.97 2.27
N ILE A 34 -26.33 -23.25 1.71
CA ILE A 34 -26.10 -22.04 0.92
C ILE A 34 -25.47 -20.93 1.79
N LEU A 35 -25.97 -20.74 3.03
CA LEU A 35 -25.37 -19.79 3.98
C LEU A 35 -23.91 -20.14 4.29
N GLY A 36 -23.61 -21.42 4.51
CA GLY A 36 -22.23 -21.88 4.77
C GLY A 36 -21.30 -21.56 3.59
N GLU A 37 -21.79 -21.75 2.37
CA GLU A 37 -21.02 -21.47 1.15
C GLU A 37 -20.77 -19.97 0.99
N ILE A 38 -21.79 -19.12 1.12
CA ILE A 38 -21.65 -17.66 1.04
C ILE A 38 -20.77 -17.13 2.17
N SER A 39 -20.99 -17.59 3.42
CA SER A 39 -20.23 -17.09 4.58
C SER A 39 -18.74 -17.43 4.50
N SER A 40 -18.39 -18.64 4.04
CA SER A 40 -16.99 -19.05 3.92
C SER A 40 -16.25 -18.19 2.89
N HIS A 41 -16.87 -17.91 1.75
CA HIS A 41 -16.31 -17.01 0.74
C HIS A 41 -16.25 -15.55 1.22
N SER A 42 -17.26 -15.10 1.98
CA SER A 42 -17.26 -13.75 2.58
C SER A 42 -16.14 -13.58 3.60
N LEU A 43 -15.92 -14.55 4.49
CA LEU A 43 -14.86 -14.47 5.50
C LEU A 43 -13.48 -14.41 4.87
N ILE A 44 -13.23 -15.23 3.85
CA ILE A 44 -11.95 -15.22 3.12
C ILE A 44 -11.78 -13.91 2.35
N GLY A 45 -12.84 -13.43 1.70
CA GLY A 45 -12.86 -12.13 1.06
C GLY A 45 -12.56 -10.99 2.05
N CYS A 46 -13.16 -11.03 3.23
CA CYS A 46 -12.89 -10.06 4.29
C CYS A 46 -11.42 -10.09 4.73
N ALA A 47 -10.87 -11.28 4.99
CA ALA A 47 -9.47 -11.43 5.39
C ALA A 47 -8.52 -10.93 4.28
N LEU A 48 -8.81 -11.26 3.01
CA LEU A 48 -7.99 -10.84 1.87
C LEU A 48 -8.01 -9.32 1.68
N PHE A 49 -9.19 -8.72 1.66
CA PHE A 49 -9.28 -7.26 1.47
C PHE A 49 -8.72 -6.50 2.67
N THR A 50 -9.02 -6.97 3.89
CA THR A 50 -8.43 -6.36 5.10
C THR A 50 -6.91 -6.43 5.06
N PHE A 51 -6.33 -7.57 4.70
CA PHE A 51 -4.88 -7.73 4.58
C PHE A 51 -4.27 -6.76 3.55
N ILE A 52 -4.85 -6.72 2.33
CA ILE A 52 -4.35 -5.85 1.25
C ILE A 52 -4.43 -4.37 1.65
N LEU A 53 -5.56 -3.94 2.20
CA LEU A 53 -5.78 -2.55 2.60
C LEU A 53 -4.96 -2.16 3.83
N PHE A 54 -4.61 -3.13 4.67
CA PHE A 54 -3.85 -2.93 5.90
C PHE A 54 -2.32 -2.90 5.69
N MET A 55 -1.82 -3.35 4.54
CA MET A 55 -0.37 -3.39 4.27
C MET A 55 0.31 -2.03 4.45
N LYS A 56 -0.26 -0.97 3.89
CA LYS A 56 0.30 0.39 3.98
C LYS A 56 0.25 0.97 5.41
N PRO A 57 -0.89 0.92 6.13
CA PRO A 57 -0.93 1.29 7.55
C PRO A 57 0.05 0.50 8.42
N LEU A 58 0.23 -0.79 8.16
CA LEU A 58 1.16 -1.64 8.89
C LEU A 58 2.60 -1.14 8.81
N GLU A 59 3.07 -0.79 7.61
CA GLU A 59 4.41 -0.23 7.40
C GLU A 59 4.61 1.05 8.22
N GLN A 60 3.64 1.96 8.19
CA GLN A 60 3.67 3.22 8.95
C GLN A 60 3.69 2.99 10.46
N ILE A 61 2.90 2.04 10.96
CA ILE A 61 2.84 1.68 12.38
C ILE A 61 4.20 1.12 12.83
N LEU A 62 4.80 0.21 12.07
CA LEU A 62 6.07 -0.40 12.42
C LEU A 62 7.21 0.62 12.42
N GLU A 63 7.25 1.53 11.44
CA GLU A 63 8.21 2.64 11.42
C GLU A 63 8.08 3.54 12.66
N MET A 64 6.85 3.93 13.01
CA MET A 64 6.57 4.77 14.19
C MET A 64 7.02 4.10 15.49
N VAL A 65 6.72 2.82 15.63
CA VAL A 65 7.01 2.03 16.84
C VAL A 65 8.49 1.91 17.10
N VAL A 66 9.26 1.58 16.09
CA VAL A 66 10.70 1.34 16.26
C VAL A 66 11.43 2.67 16.45
N ARG A 67 11.03 3.70 15.73
CA ARG A 67 11.58 5.05 15.93
C ARG A 67 11.43 5.53 17.37
N ASN A 68 10.35 5.12 18.05
CA ASN A 68 10.02 5.59 19.40
C ASN A 68 10.40 4.58 20.50
N SER A 69 11.13 3.50 20.19
CA SER A 69 11.48 2.42 21.13
C SER A 69 10.27 1.92 21.94
N SER A 70 9.10 1.90 21.30
CA SER A 70 7.82 1.66 21.95
C SER A 70 7.67 0.21 22.41
N SER A 71 6.91 0.01 23.47
CA SER A 71 6.60 -1.32 23.99
C SER A 71 5.85 -2.17 22.94
N PHE A 72 6.05 -3.49 22.93
CA PHE A 72 5.30 -4.43 22.08
C PHE A 72 3.77 -4.29 22.26
N ILE A 73 3.32 -3.93 23.45
CA ILE A 73 1.89 -3.69 23.75
C ILE A 73 1.38 -2.49 22.96
N THR A 74 2.14 -1.42 22.88
CA THR A 74 1.81 -0.22 22.09
C THR A 74 1.67 -0.54 20.61
N VAL A 75 2.55 -1.40 20.09
CA VAL A 75 2.47 -1.91 18.70
C VAL A 75 1.14 -2.62 18.46
N LEU A 76 0.82 -3.56 19.34
CA LEU A 76 -0.40 -4.35 19.24
C LEU A 76 -1.65 -3.47 19.36
N GLN A 77 -1.61 -2.45 20.22
CA GLN A 77 -2.71 -1.47 20.35
C GLN A 77 -2.89 -0.66 19.07
N LEU A 78 -1.81 -0.10 18.49
CA LEU A 78 -1.87 0.62 17.22
C LEU A 78 -2.41 -0.26 16.09
N PHE A 79 -1.96 -1.51 16.04
CA PHE A 79 -2.45 -2.49 15.09
C PHE A 79 -3.96 -2.72 15.24
N LEU A 80 -4.44 -3.00 16.45
CA LEU A 80 -5.85 -3.24 16.73
C LEU A 80 -6.72 -2.01 16.47
N PHE A 81 -6.24 -0.81 16.81
CA PHE A 81 -7.01 0.42 16.61
C PHE A 81 -7.09 0.85 15.14
N THR A 82 -6.15 0.43 14.30
CA THR A 82 -6.18 0.74 12.85
C THR A 82 -7.12 -0.20 12.07
N LEU A 83 -7.38 -1.42 12.56
CA LEU A 83 -8.26 -2.38 11.89
C LEU A 83 -9.68 -1.87 11.63
N PRO A 84 -10.38 -1.19 12.57
CA PRO A 84 -11.75 -0.72 12.36
C PRO A 84 -11.92 0.18 11.14
N ASN A 85 -10.95 1.04 10.86
CA ASN A 85 -10.96 1.88 9.67
C ASN A 85 -10.90 1.06 8.37
N THR A 86 -10.09 -0.01 8.37
CA THR A 86 -9.99 -0.93 7.23
C THR A 86 -11.29 -1.73 7.03
N PHE A 87 -11.95 -2.14 8.12
CA PHE A 87 -13.22 -2.89 8.08
C PHE A 87 -14.37 -2.11 7.45
N LEU A 88 -14.36 -0.79 7.53
CA LEU A 88 -15.39 0.05 6.90
C LEU A 88 -15.53 -0.25 5.40
N VAL A 89 -14.41 -0.50 4.72
CA VAL A 89 -14.35 -0.78 3.28
C VAL A 89 -14.36 -2.29 3.00
N SER A 90 -13.66 -3.09 3.80
CA SER A 90 -13.49 -4.52 3.51
C SER A 90 -14.76 -5.35 3.75
N ILE A 91 -15.64 -4.99 4.71
CA ILE A 91 -16.88 -5.73 4.99
C ILE A 91 -17.86 -5.70 3.80
N PRO A 92 -18.23 -4.57 3.19
CA PRO A 92 -19.09 -4.56 2.01
C PRO A 92 -18.50 -5.30 0.81
N MET A 93 -17.17 -5.16 0.59
CA MET A 93 -16.47 -5.92 -0.45
C MET A 93 -16.56 -7.43 -0.22
N ALA A 94 -16.36 -7.85 1.03
CA ALA A 94 -16.44 -9.26 1.43
C ALA A 94 -17.81 -9.86 1.20
N VAL A 95 -18.88 -9.13 1.51
CA VAL A 95 -20.26 -9.57 1.27
C VAL A 95 -20.52 -9.76 -0.23
N LEU A 96 -20.09 -8.82 -1.07
CA LEU A 96 -20.24 -8.96 -2.52
C LEU A 96 -19.48 -10.19 -3.05
N VAL A 97 -18.22 -10.36 -2.65
CA VAL A 97 -17.38 -11.51 -3.04
C VAL A 97 -18.03 -12.82 -2.60
N GLY A 98 -18.49 -12.88 -1.34
CA GLY A 98 -19.13 -14.05 -0.79
C GLY A 98 -20.39 -14.46 -1.53
N VAL A 99 -21.28 -13.51 -1.77
CA VAL A 99 -22.53 -13.74 -2.52
C VAL A 99 -22.23 -14.15 -3.95
N LEU A 100 -21.38 -13.40 -4.65
CA LEU A 100 -21.11 -13.63 -6.07
C LEU A 100 -20.32 -14.92 -6.30
N LEU A 101 -19.24 -15.17 -5.57
CA LEU A 101 -18.44 -16.39 -5.74
C LEU A 101 -19.15 -17.63 -5.18
N GLY A 102 -19.82 -17.51 -4.02
CA GLY A 102 -20.58 -18.60 -3.44
C GLY A 102 -21.69 -19.09 -4.35
N LEU A 103 -22.50 -18.16 -4.87
CA LEU A 103 -23.58 -18.51 -5.81
C LEU A 103 -23.04 -18.94 -7.18
N SER A 104 -21.96 -18.32 -7.70
CA SER A 104 -21.33 -18.74 -8.95
C SER A 104 -20.81 -20.16 -8.90
N ARG A 105 -20.26 -20.61 -7.77
CA ARG A 105 -19.84 -21.98 -7.55
C ARG A 105 -21.01 -22.94 -7.63
N LEU A 106 -22.09 -22.66 -6.87
CA LEU A 106 -23.32 -23.47 -6.89
C LEU A 106 -23.95 -23.51 -8.30
N ALA A 107 -23.88 -22.41 -9.05
CA ALA A 107 -24.33 -22.33 -10.43
C ALA A 107 -23.46 -23.17 -11.38
N ALA A 108 -22.13 -23.11 -11.24
CA ALA A 108 -21.18 -23.89 -12.05
C ALA A 108 -21.32 -25.40 -11.83
N ASP A 109 -21.57 -25.83 -10.59
CA ASP A 109 -21.80 -27.21 -10.22
C ASP A 109 -23.26 -27.69 -10.58
N SER A 110 -24.05 -26.79 -11.23
CA SER A 110 -25.47 -27.03 -11.64
C SER A 110 -26.44 -27.22 -10.46
N GLU A 111 -26.04 -26.97 -9.24
CA GLU A 111 -26.87 -27.09 -8.04
C GLU A 111 -28.02 -26.07 -8.03
N ILE A 112 -27.79 -24.85 -8.45
CA ILE A 112 -28.82 -23.79 -8.59
C ILE A 112 -29.88 -24.24 -9.64
N THR A 113 -29.46 -24.87 -10.74
CA THR A 113 -30.37 -25.37 -11.76
C THR A 113 -31.24 -26.49 -11.21
N ALA A 114 -30.65 -27.43 -10.45
CA ALA A 114 -31.40 -28.52 -9.80
C ALA A 114 -32.40 -27.97 -8.75
N MET A 115 -31.98 -27.01 -7.93
CA MET A 115 -32.88 -26.37 -6.96
C MET A 115 -34.04 -25.62 -7.64
N ARG A 116 -33.78 -24.92 -8.74
CA ARG A 116 -34.83 -24.25 -9.52
C ARG A 116 -35.78 -25.26 -10.17
N ALA A 117 -35.27 -26.36 -10.67
CA ALA A 117 -36.10 -27.46 -11.22
C ALA A 117 -36.99 -28.10 -10.14
N SER A 118 -36.54 -28.09 -8.86
CA SER A 118 -37.31 -28.53 -7.71
C SER A 118 -38.29 -27.48 -7.18
N GLY A 119 -38.50 -26.35 -7.90
CA GLY A 119 -39.48 -25.32 -7.57
C GLY A 119 -38.97 -24.14 -6.70
N PHE A 120 -37.67 -24.09 -6.36
CA PHE A 120 -37.13 -22.95 -5.61
C PHE A 120 -37.03 -21.72 -6.51
N GLY A 121 -37.81 -20.68 -6.19
CA GLY A 121 -37.78 -19.40 -6.89
C GLY A 121 -36.52 -18.57 -6.57
N ILE A 122 -36.24 -17.55 -7.40
CA ILE A 122 -35.11 -16.65 -7.22
C ILE A 122 -35.12 -15.94 -5.86
N TRP A 123 -36.30 -15.55 -5.38
CA TRP A 123 -36.47 -14.87 -4.10
C TRP A 123 -36.02 -15.71 -2.90
N TYR A 124 -35.90 -17.02 -3.04
CA TYR A 124 -35.31 -17.89 -2.02
C TYR A 124 -33.83 -17.58 -1.84
N PHE A 125 -33.08 -17.49 -2.95
CA PHE A 125 -31.65 -17.14 -2.90
C PHE A 125 -31.41 -15.73 -2.39
N VAL A 126 -32.27 -14.76 -2.77
CA VAL A 126 -32.22 -13.39 -2.23
C VAL A 126 -32.44 -13.41 -0.71
N ARG A 127 -33.44 -14.16 -0.22
CA ARG A 127 -33.71 -14.27 1.22
C ARG A 127 -32.53 -14.90 1.98
N VAL A 128 -31.90 -15.91 1.44
CA VAL A 128 -30.74 -16.56 2.07
C VAL A 128 -29.54 -15.62 2.07
N ALA A 129 -29.22 -14.96 0.95
CA ALA A 129 -28.12 -14.03 0.84
C ALA A 129 -28.33 -12.76 1.71
N SER A 130 -29.59 -12.33 1.89
CA SER A 130 -29.93 -11.18 2.73
C SER A 130 -29.54 -11.37 4.19
N VAL A 131 -29.51 -12.59 4.70
CA VAL A 131 -29.05 -12.88 6.07
C VAL A 131 -27.59 -12.43 6.26
N ILE A 132 -26.72 -12.80 5.30
CA ILE A 132 -25.31 -12.38 5.35
C ILE A 132 -25.16 -10.87 5.14
N ALA A 133 -25.95 -10.29 4.22
CA ALA A 133 -25.91 -8.86 3.96
C ALA A 133 -26.35 -8.03 5.17
N PHE A 134 -27.45 -8.43 5.86
CA PHE A 134 -27.89 -7.76 7.08
C PHE A 134 -26.92 -7.97 8.24
N LEU A 135 -26.32 -9.14 8.38
CA LEU A 135 -25.26 -9.38 9.36
C LEU A 135 -24.06 -8.46 9.10
N GLY A 136 -23.60 -8.39 7.83
CA GLY A 136 -22.54 -7.49 7.43
C GLY A 136 -22.88 -6.01 7.65
N THR A 137 -24.12 -5.60 7.35
CA THR A 137 -24.60 -4.24 7.63
C THR A 137 -24.62 -3.96 9.14
N GLY A 138 -25.10 -4.87 9.95
CA GLY A 138 -25.12 -4.72 11.42
C GLY A 138 -23.72 -4.59 12.00
N LEU A 139 -22.80 -5.49 11.61
CA LEU A 139 -21.39 -5.41 12.01
C LEU A 139 -20.73 -4.12 11.51
N GLY A 140 -20.99 -3.72 10.27
CA GLY A 140 -20.51 -2.48 9.70
C GLY A 140 -21.04 -1.23 10.43
N LEU A 141 -22.32 -1.21 10.82
CA LEU A 141 -22.91 -0.11 11.61
C LEU A 141 -22.29 -0.03 13.01
N ILE A 142 -22.13 -1.16 13.69
CA ILE A 142 -21.44 -1.18 15.00
C ILE A 142 -20.02 -0.67 14.85
N ASN A 143 -19.30 -1.11 13.82
CA ASN A 143 -17.95 -0.66 13.55
C ASN A 143 -17.91 0.85 13.28
N SER A 144 -18.71 1.35 12.35
CA SER A 144 -18.67 2.74 11.88
C SER A 144 -19.18 3.75 12.91
N LEU A 145 -20.20 3.38 13.71
CA LEU A 145 -20.80 4.31 14.68
C LEU A 145 -20.11 4.30 16.05
N TYR A 146 -19.52 3.17 16.46
CA TYR A 146 -18.98 3.03 17.81
C TYR A 146 -17.50 2.67 17.85
N VAL A 147 -17.06 1.68 17.06
CA VAL A 147 -15.69 1.15 17.17
C VAL A 147 -14.68 2.07 16.49
N GLU A 148 -14.94 2.48 15.25
CA GLU A 148 -14.06 3.32 14.45
C GLU A 148 -13.76 4.70 15.11
N PRO A 149 -14.77 5.48 15.59
CA PRO A 149 -14.49 6.75 16.24
C PRO A 149 -13.66 6.61 17.51
N LYS A 150 -13.96 5.60 18.34
CA LYS A 150 -13.21 5.34 19.58
C LYS A 150 -11.78 4.87 19.28
N ALA A 151 -11.61 4.03 18.29
CA ALA A 151 -10.31 3.54 17.87
C ALA A 151 -9.44 4.70 17.33
N ASN A 152 -10.02 5.59 16.51
CA ASN A 152 -9.32 6.76 16.01
C ASN A 152 -8.97 7.77 17.12
N GLN A 153 -9.83 7.97 18.12
CA GLN A 153 -9.50 8.75 19.31
C GLN A 153 -8.32 8.14 20.07
N ALA A 154 -8.36 6.82 20.31
CA ALA A 154 -7.28 6.11 20.99
C ALA A 154 -5.95 6.19 20.23
N ILE A 155 -5.97 6.17 18.89
CA ILE A 155 -4.77 6.39 18.06
C ILE A 155 -4.22 7.81 18.30
N LEU A 156 -5.08 8.83 18.29
CA LEU A 156 -4.67 10.22 18.50
C LEU A 156 -4.10 10.43 19.91
N ASP A 157 -4.72 9.83 20.91
CA ASP A 157 -4.24 9.94 22.31
C ASP A 157 -2.90 9.20 22.44
N LEU A 158 -2.79 8.00 21.85
CA LEU A 158 -1.53 7.26 21.86
C LEU A 158 -0.42 7.97 21.08
N GLN A 159 -0.74 8.64 19.97
CA GLN A 159 0.22 9.49 19.25
C GLN A 159 0.70 10.66 20.12
N LYS A 160 -0.21 11.34 20.83
CA LYS A 160 0.15 12.42 21.77
C LYS A 160 1.01 11.91 22.92
N ASP A 161 0.68 10.73 23.48
CA ASP A 161 1.48 10.11 24.53
C ASP A 161 2.87 9.72 24.03
N LEU A 162 2.98 9.21 22.82
CA LEU A 162 4.25 8.89 22.17
C LEU A 162 5.06 10.17 21.88
N GLU A 163 4.43 11.22 21.39
CA GLU A 163 5.06 12.52 21.18
C GLU A 163 5.51 13.15 22.52
N SER A 164 4.73 13.02 23.58
CA SER A 164 5.10 13.52 24.90
C SER A 164 6.17 12.66 25.59
N SER A 165 6.18 11.36 25.36
CA SER A 165 7.22 10.46 25.90
C SER A 165 8.53 10.54 25.09
N GLN A 166 8.53 11.14 23.89
CA GLN A 166 9.72 11.48 23.10
C GLN A 166 10.62 12.56 23.74
N ALA A 167 10.33 13.02 24.94
CA ALA A 167 11.25 13.85 25.70
C ALA A 167 12.62 13.21 25.97
N SER A 168 12.81 11.94 25.60
CA SER A 168 14.12 11.30 25.41
C SER A 168 14.52 11.40 23.94
N PHE A 169 14.63 12.61 23.43
CA PHE A 169 15.06 12.88 22.06
C PHE A 169 16.47 12.31 21.85
N GLU A 170 16.58 11.18 21.19
CA GLU A 170 17.86 10.69 20.68
C GLU A 170 18.22 11.53 19.45
N ILE A 171 18.78 12.72 19.70
CA ILE A 171 19.32 13.55 18.65
C ILE A 171 20.45 12.80 17.98
N GLN A 172 20.30 12.55 16.69
CA GLN A 172 21.36 11.99 15.86
C GLN A 172 22.42 13.07 15.62
N PRO A 173 23.71 12.75 15.74
CA PRO A 173 24.77 13.71 15.47
C PRO A 173 24.76 14.15 14.01
N ARG A 174 25.09 15.42 13.76
CA ARG A 174 25.25 16.03 12.43
C ARG A 174 24.00 16.19 11.59
N VAL A 175 22.82 16.27 12.24
CA VAL A 175 21.53 16.52 11.59
C VAL A 175 20.94 17.84 12.08
N PHE A 176 20.37 18.64 11.18
CA PHE A 176 19.59 19.82 11.56
C PHE A 176 18.17 19.42 11.95
N TYR A 177 17.74 19.79 13.14
CA TYR A 177 16.39 19.58 13.66
C TYR A 177 15.63 20.89 13.57
N GLU A 178 14.63 20.96 12.71
CA GLU A 178 13.71 22.09 12.51
C GLU A 178 12.36 21.85 13.21
N ASP A 179 12.26 20.82 14.04
CA ASP A 179 11.02 20.43 14.74
C ASP A 179 10.68 21.37 15.93
N PHE A 180 11.58 22.28 16.25
CA PHE A 180 11.38 23.25 17.31
C PHE A 180 10.78 24.56 16.78
N LYS A 181 9.90 25.20 17.58
CA LYS A 181 9.25 26.44 17.18
C LYS A 181 10.27 27.57 16.98
N ASN A 182 10.40 28.03 15.73
CA ASN A 182 11.34 29.08 15.35
C ASN A 182 12.82 28.83 15.73
N THR A 183 13.18 27.56 16.00
CA THR A 183 14.52 27.22 16.45
C THR A 183 15.04 26.03 15.66
N VAL A 184 16.25 26.13 15.17
CA VAL A 184 16.94 25.04 14.50
C VAL A 184 18.10 24.58 15.37
N VAL A 185 18.17 23.28 15.63
CA VAL A 185 19.20 22.68 16.48
C VAL A 185 20.09 21.76 15.65
N TYR A 186 21.40 21.90 15.80
CA TYR A 186 22.38 21.00 15.22
C TYR A 186 23.39 20.58 16.30
N VAL A 187 23.63 19.26 16.38
CA VAL A 187 24.59 18.67 17.32
C VAL A 187 25.64 17.90 16.53
N GLN A 188 26.92 18.23 16.74
CA GLN A 188 27.98 17.56 16.00
C GLN A 188 28.28 16.17 16.55
N ASP A 189 28.33 16.01 17.87
CA ASP A 189 28.63 14.73 18.53
C ASP A 189 27.69 14.48 19.71
N VAL A 190 27.14 13.27 19.81
CA VAL A 190 26.28 12.84 20.91
C VAL A 190 26.99 11.73 21.68
N VAL A 191 27.18 11.93 22.97
CA VAL A 191 27.76 10.94 23.88
C VAL A 191 26.63 10.38 24.74
N SER A 192 26.19 9.15 24.42
CA SER A 192 25.15 8.44 25.20
C SER A 192 25.73 8.03 26.56
N GLY A 193 25.13 8.52 27.64
CA GLY A 193 25.42 8.14 29.01
C GLY A 193 24.18 7.57 29.69
N THR A 194 24.36 6.74 30.72
CA THR A 194 23.26 6.21 31.52
C THR A 194 22.48 7.33 32.21
N GLY A 195 21.34 7.73 31.63
CA GLY A 195 20.35 8.63 32.24
C GLY A 195 20.37 10.10 31.78
N ALA A 196 21.33 10.55 30.97
CA ALA A 196 21.30 11.88 30.33
C ALA A 196 22.09 11.84 29.02
N SER A 197 21.53 12.39 27.96
CA SER A 197 22.27 12.58 26.71
C SER A 197 23.15 13.84 26.85
N ASN A 198 24.47 13.66 26.71
CA ASN A 198 25.44 14.74 26.65
C ASN A 198 25.74 15.07 25.21
N TRP A 199 25.43 16.28 24.79
CA TRP A 199 25.69 16.79 23.44
C TRP A 199 26.98 17.60 23.45
N ARG A 200 27.79 17.45 22.43
CA ARG A 200 29.00 18.21 22.23
C ARG A 200 28.93 19.00 20.94
N ARG A 201 29.48 20.24 20.94
CA ARG A 201 29.50 21.12 19.79
C ARG A 201 28.09 21.37 19.24
N LEU A 202 27.32 22.11 20.05
CA LEU A 202 25.95 22.43 19.75
C LEU A 202 25.85 23.79 19.04
N PHE A 203 25.00 23.80 18.00
CA PHE A 203 24.58 24.98 17.28
C PHE A 203 23.07 25.14 17.39
N ILE A 204 22.59 26.27 17.84
CA ILE A 204 21.19 26.63 17.92
C ILE A 204 20.99 27.92 17.12
N ALA A 205 20.10 27.91 16.13
CA ALA A 205 19.69 29.07 15.38
C ALA A 205 18.26 29.48 15.75
N ASP A 206 18.07 30.68 16.21
CA ASP A 206 16.78 31.34 16.39
C ASP A 206 16.40 32.01 15.08
N VAL A 207 15.39 31.46 14.39
CA VAL A 207 14.87 31.93 13.10
C VAL A 207 13.56 32.72 13.24
N THR A 208 13.31 33.31 14.39
CA THR A 208 12.16 34.20 14.59
C THR A 208 12.20 35.36 13.60
N ASP A 209 13.40 35.88 13.29
CA ASP A 209 13.65 36.75 12.14
C ASP A 209 14.52 36.00 11.09
N PRO A 210 13.92 35.54 9.98
CA PRO A 210 14.66 34.83 8.95
C PRO A 210 15.77 35.65 8.27
N THR A 211 15.73 36.95 8.37
CA THR A 211 16.74 37.84 7.76
C THR A 211 17.96 38.08 8.67
N ALA A 212 17.80 37.86 9.96
CA ALA A 212 18.84 38.08 10.97
C ALA A 212 18.84 36.98 12.04
N PRO A 213 19.05 35.67 11.67
CA PRO A 213 18.99 34.57 12.64
C PRO A 213 19.99 34.79 13.78
N GLY A 214 19.50 34.67 15.03
CA GLY A 214 20.31 34.66 16.24
C GLY A 214 20.99 33.29 16.38
N ILE A 215 22.30 33.24 16.61
CA ILE A 215 23.06 31.99 16.72
C ILE A 215 23.57 31.82 18.14
N THR A 216 23.35 30.64 18.71
CA THR A 216 23.95 30.24 19.98
C THR A 216 24.80 29.01 19.76
N THR A 217 26.07 29.07 20.09
CA THR A 217 26.99 27.92 20.08
C THR A 217 27.33 27.52 21.51
N ALA A 218 27.49 26.22 21.75
CA ALA A 218 27.90 25.70 23.06
C ALA A 218 28.88 24.52 22.88
N GLU A 219 29.87 24.46 23.76
CA GLU A 219 30.84 23.35 23.78
C GLU A 219 30.18 22.03 24.20
N THR A 220 29.35 22.12 25.27
CA THR A 220 28.60 20.93 25.76
C THR A 220 27.19 21.35 26.18
N ALA A 221 26.25 20.42 26.01
CA ALA A 221 24.89 20.60 26.48
C ALA A 221 24.36 19.32 27.14
N THR A 222 23.58 19.50 28.20
CA THR A 222 22.89 18.42 28.89
C THR A 222 21.41 18.66 28.88
N VAL A 223 20.62 17.63 28.50
CA VAL A 223 19.15 17.72 28.54
C VAL A 223 18.71 17.58 30.00
N ALA A 224 18.04 18.61 30.50
CA ALA A 224 17.42 18.58 31.82
C ALA A 224 15.91 18.35 31.67
N HIS A 225 15.42 17.23 32.21
CA HIS A 225 13.96 16.98 32.26
C HIS A 225 13.34 17.95 33.27
N SER A 226 12.33 18.69 32.84
CA SER A 226 11.48 19.45 33.77
C SER A 226 10.38 18.55 34.27
N ASP A 227 10.42 18.15 35.56
CA ASP A 227 9.36 17.40 36.27
C ASP A 227 8.08 18.23 36.52
N GLY A 228 7.86 19.29 35.78
CA GLY A 228 6.73 20.21 35.95
C GLY A 228 5.45 19.66 35.33
N LYS A 229 4.50 19.30 36.17
CA LYS A 229 3.14 18.75 35.87
C LYS A 229 2.22 19.61 34.96
N ASN A 230 2.66 20.71 34.37
CA ASN A 230 1.72 21.66 33.75
C ASN A 230 2.06 22.22 32.37
N THR A 231 3.17 21.86 31.71
CA THR A 231 3.38 22.30 30.31
C THR A 231 4.27 21.28 29.58
N GLY A 232 3.67 20.28 29.02
CA GLY A 232 4.31 19.14 28.34
C GLY A 232 4.98 19.44 26.99
N GLN A 233 5.46 20.67 26.74
CA GLN A 233 6.03 21.07 25.46
C GLN A 233 7.38 21.81 25.55
N GLU A 234 7.94 22.01 26.73
CA GLU A 234 9.20 22.71 26.89
C GLU A 234 10.31 21.75 27.38
N MET A 235 11.38 21.62 26.60
CA MET A 235 12.59 20.94 26.98
C MET A 235 13.63 21.96 27.39
N LEU A 236 14.15 21.88 28.62
CA LEU A 236 15.25 22.73 29.09
C LEU A 236 16.58 22.06 28.74
N ILE A 237 17.42 22.76 28.00
CA ILE A 237 18.79 22.35 27.72
C ILE A 237 19.74 23.23 28.51
N ARG A 238 20.57 22.59 29.32
CA ARG A 238 21.66 23.26 30.03
C ARG A 238 22.90 23.32 29.16
N LEU A 239 23.23 24.53 28.70
CA LEU A 239 24.39 24.81 27.89
C LEU A 239 25.59 25.18 28.77
N ARG A 240 26.78 24.66 28.44
CA ARG A 240 28.04 25.04 29.08
C ARG A 240 29.00 25.64 28.04
N ASN A 241 29.70 26.70 28.46
CA ASN A 241 30.57 27.46 27.58
C ASN A 241 29.84 27.90 26.30
N ALA A 242 28.70 28.57 26.50
CA ALA A 242 27.84 29.01 25.41
C ALA A 242 28.16 30.47 25.01
N THR A 243 28.12 30.71 23.69
CA THR A 243 28.25 32.05 23.13
C THR A 243 27.02 32.34 22.25
N LYS A 244 26.32 33.42 22.59
CA LYS A 244 25.17 33.92 21.85
C LYS A 244 25.53 35.07 20.96
N HIS A 245 25.20 35.01 19.72
CA HIS A 245 25.45 35.93 18.64
C HIS A 245 24.14 36.53 18.15
N GLU A 246 23.85 37.77 18.46
CA GLU A 246 22.62 38.45 18.04
C GLU A 246 22.94 39.65 17.14
N MET A 247 22.14 39.78 16.08
CA MET A 247 22.15 40.95 15.20
C MET A 247 20.85 41.72 15.37
N VAL A 248 20.94 43.03 15.30
CA VAL A 248 19.75 43.88 15.26
C VAL A 248 19.24 43.91 13.81
N ALA A 249 17.97 43.62 13.61
CA ALA A 249 17.35 43.65 12.28
C ALA A 249 17.55 45.03 11.63
N ASN A 250 17.94 45.05 10.37
CA ASN A 250 18.23 46.22 9.54
C ASN A 250 19.43 47.10 9.99
N GLN A 251 20.21 46.65 10.96
CA GLN A 251 21.43 47.35 11.38
C GLN A 251 22.61 46.37 11.47
N PRO A 252 23.16 45.92 10.34
CA PRO A 252 24.22 44.89 10.31
C PRO A 252 25.50 45.33 11.04
N GLY A 253 25.66 46.62 11.29
CA GLY A 253 26.79 47.16 12.10
C GLY A 253 26.65 46.89 13.60
N GLN A 254 25.41 46.69 14.13
CA GLN A 254 25.18 46.42 15.54
C GLN A 254 25.18 44.93 15.81
N TYR A 255 26.01 44.49 16.74
CA TYR A 255 26.19 43.09 17.07
C TYR A 255 26.41 42.91 18.57
N ASN A 256 25.61 42.03 19.14
CA ASN A 256 25.68 41.66 20.53
C ASN A 256 26.31 40.29 20.70
N LEU A 257 27.42 40.22 21.41
CA LEU A 257 28.11 38.98 21.74
C LEU A 257 28.00 38.74 23.24
N SER A 258 27.30 37.69 23.63
CA SER A 258 27.11 37.33 25.05
C SER A 258 27.71 35.95 25.30
N THR A 259 28.63 35.85 26.26
CA THR A 259 29.27 34.58 26.62
C THR A 259 28.80 34.13 27.99
N PHE A 260 28.40 32.86 28.11
CA PHE A 260 27.87 32.28 29.32
C PHE A 260 28.68 31.05 29.71
N LYS A 261 29.10 30.94 30.96
CA LYS A 261 29.70 29.69 31.47
C LYS A 261 28.67 28.57 31.58
N VAL A 262 27.47 28.90 32.03
CA VAL A 262 26.30 28.00 32.09
C VAL A 262 25.06 28.83 31.84
N THR A 263 24.19 28.37 30.96
CA THR A 263 22.86 28.99 30.73
C THR A 263 21.86 27.88 30.39
N ASP A 264 20.61 28.07 30.73
CA ASP A 264 19.52 27.17 30.40
C ASP A 264 18.75 27.80 29.21
N ALA A 265 18.61 27.01 28.12
CA ALA A 265 17.85 27.40 26.93
C ALA A 265 16.56 26.56 26.83
N PRO A 266 15.37 27.19 26.82
CA PRO A 266 14.13 26.46 26.57
C PRO A 266 14.00 26.15 25.08
N LEU A 267 13.76 24.88 24.72
CA LEU A 267 13.36 24.47 23.40
C LEU A 267 11.88 24.07 23.44
N THR A 268 11.08 24.84 22.72
CA THR A 268 9.64 24.54 22.58
C THR A 268 9.45 23.78 21.30
N PHE A 269 8.82 22.59 21.38
CA PHE A 269 8.48 21.84 20.20
C PHE A 269 7.40 22.57 19.40
N SER A 270 7.59 22.67 18.10
CA SER A 270 6.52 23.05 17.18
C SER A 270 5.75 21.78 16.84
N PRO A 271 4.49 21.62 17.25
CA PRO A 271 3.72 20.51 16.73
C PRO A 271 3.62 20.68 15.23
N GLN A 272 4.22 19.75 14.46
CA GLN A 272 4.15 19.74 12.99
C GLN A 272 2.72 19.77 12.43
N SER A 273 1.72 19.65 13.31
CA SER A 273 0.30 19.74 13.01
C SER A 273 -0.27 21.17 13.00
N GLU A 274 0.43 22.19 13.50
CA GLU A 274 -0.12 23.56 13.50
C GLU A 274 -0.12 24.26 12.13
N ILE A 275 0.59 23.76 11.13
CA ILE A 275 0.57 24.33 9.77
C ILE A 275 -0.78 24.08 9.04
N SER A 276 -1.61 23.17 9.55
CA SER A 276 -2.96 22.93 9.00
C SER A 276 -4.11 23.06 10.00
N LEU A 277 -3.84 23.34 11.27
CA LEU A 277 -4.86 23.45 12.33
C LEU A 277 -4.97 24.90 12.85
N GLY A 278 -5.43 25.77 11.97
CA GLY A 278 -6.16 26.94 12.46
C GLY A 278 -7.40 26.46 13.21
N ARG A 279 -7.37 26.50 14.53
CA ARG A 279 -8.34 25.99 15.50
C ARG A 279 -8.35 24.47 15.68
N MET A 280 -8.29 24.05 16.94
CA MET A 280 -8.53 22.73 17.52
C MET A 280 -9.70 21.97 16.88
N ASP A 281 -9.54 21.40 15.71
CA ASP A 281 -10.53 20.49 15.17
C ASP A 281 -9.94 19.09 15.20
N THR A 282 -10.35 18.31 16.21
CA THR A 282 -10.20 16.85 16.16
C THR A 282 -10.60 16.37 14.77
N PRO A 283 -9.81 15.49 14.13
CA PRO A 283 -10.13 15.02 12.80
C PRO A 283 -11.55 14.47 12.74
N LEU A 284 -12.32 14.78 11.71
CA LEU A 284 -13.73 14.43 11.54
C LEU A 284 -14.03 12.95 11.82
N TYR A 285 -13.09 12.06 11.48
CA TYR A 285 -13.23 10.61 11.67
C TYR A 285 -13.11 10.18 13.14
N ALA A 286 -12.53 11.01 14.02
CA ALA A 286 -12.41 10.74 15.44
C ALA A 286 -13.55 11.32 16.30
N LEU A 287 -14.37 12.22 15.74
CA LEU A 287 -15.48 12.85 16.45
C LEU A 287 -16.60 11.84 16.77
N GLY A 288 -17.20 11.95 17.94
CA GLY A 288 -18.36 11.18 18.33
C GLY A 288 -19.60 11.53 17.48
N ASN A 289 -20.58 10.60 17.37
CA ASN A 289 -21.78 10.85 16.55
C ASN A 289 -22.62 12.01 17.08
N GLY A 290 -22.68 12.18 18.42
CA GLY A 290 -23.39 13.30 19.04
C GLY A 290 -22.73 14.66 18.71
N GLU A 291 -21.41 14.72 18.76
CA GLU A 291 -20.63 15.91 18.41
C GLU A 291 -20.77 16.26 16.93
N LEU A 292 -20.70 15.25 16.04
CA LEU A 292 -20.94 15.45 14.61
C LEU A 292 -22.32 16.04 14.34
N MET A 293 -23.33 15.57 15.09
CA MET A 293 -24.70 16.06 14.92
C MET A 293 -24.86 17.50 15.41
N THR A 294 -24.26 17.86 16.54
CA THR A 294 -24.29 19.25 17.03
C THR A 294 -23.54 20.19 16.12
N LEU A 295 -22.35 19.82 15.65
CA LEU A 295 -21.53 20.61 14.75
C LEU A 295 -22.11 20.73 13.32
N SER A 296 -22.99 19.78 12.93
CA SER A 296 -23.66 19.80 11.62
C SER A 296 -24.58 21.00 11.40
N HIS A 297 -25.00 21.65 12.48
CA HIS A 297 -25.85 22.86 12.43
C HIS A 297 -25.04 24.17 12.40
N GLY A 298 -23.71 24.09 12.45
CA GLY A 298 -22.79 25.26 12.43
C GLY A 298 -22.46 25.75 11.03
N VAL A 299 -21.58 26.76 10.96
CA VAL A 299 -21.18 27.45 9.71
C VAL A 299 -20.52 26.49 8.71
N ASP A 300 -19.76 25.48 9.17
CA ASP A 300 -19.14 24.41 8.34
C ASP A 300 -19.91 23.08 8.38
N GLY A 301 -21.20 23.11 8.69
CA GLY A 301 -22.05 21.95 8.93
C GLY A 301 -22.04 20.89 7.80
N LYS A 302 -21.78 21.30 6.56
CA LYS A 302 -21.73 20.38 5.41
C LYS A 302 -20.68 19.26 5.57
N ARG A 303 -19.50 19.57 6.10
CA ARG A 303 -18.43 18.58 6.30
C ARG A 303 -18.83 17.52 7.31
N TYR A 304 -19.45 17.92 8.40
CA TYR A 304 -19.95 17.04 9.46
C TYR A 304 -21.13 16.17 8.98
N LEU A 305 -22.03 16.73 8.18
CA LEU A 305 -23.14 16.00 7.55
C LEU A 305 -22.65 14.95 6.56
N ILE A 306 -21.62 15.24 5.76
CA ILE A 306 -21.02 14.28 4.83
C ILE A 306 -20.46 13.09 5.64
N GLU A 307 -19.70 13.36 6.72
CA GLU A 307 -19.12 12.32 7.55
C GLU A 307 -20.19 11.47 8.23
N LEU A 308 -21.22 12.12 8.80
CA LEU A 308 -22.33 11.41 9.44
C LEU A 308 -23.07 10.49 8.44
N ASN A 309 -23.40 10.99 7.25
CA ASN A 309 -24.02 10.17 6.20
C ASN A 309 -23.09 9.04 5.72
N ARG A 310 -21.80 9.25 5.64
CA ARG A 310 -20.80 8.23 5.28
C ARG A 310 -20.84 7.04 6.23
N ARG A 311 -20.96 7.30 7.55
CA ARG A 311 -21.03 6.26 8.59
C ARG A 311 -22.24 5.34 8.44
N PHE A 312 -23.33 5.80 7.84
CA PHE A 312 -24.50 4.99 7.55
C PHE A 312 -24.45 4.37 6.14
N ALA A 313 -23.99 5.11 5.15
CA ALA A 313 -24.03 4.69 3.74
C ALA A 313 -23.10 3.50 3.45
N TYR A 314 -21.90 3.44 4.04
CA TYR A 314 -20.97 2.35 3.81
C TYR A 314 -21.44 1.00 4.35
N PRO A 315 -21.97 0.86 5.56
CA PRO A 315 -22.55 -0.40 6.01
C PRO A 315 -23.74 -0.86 5.17
N VAL A 316 -24.63 0.06 4.75
CA VAL A 316 -25.79 -0.26 3.91
C VAL A 316 -25.36 -0.78 2.53
N ALA A 317 -24.17 -0.48 2.08
CA ALA A 317 -23.61 -1.05 0.85
C ALA A 317 -23.61 -2.59 0.83
N CYS A 318 -23.53 -3.26 1.96
CA CYS A 318 -23.63 -4.72 2.05
C CYS A 318 -24.93 -5.24 1.43
N VAL A 319 -26.06 -4.59 1.73
CA VAL A 319 -27.38 -4.96 1.20
C VAL A 319 -27.47 -4.62 -0.29
N VAL A 320 -27.00 -3.44 -0.67
CA VAL A 320 -27.05 -2.97 -2.05
C VAL A 320 -26.17 -3.82 -2.98
N LEU A 321 -24.97 -4.16 -2.55
CA LEU A 321 -24.06 -5.02 -3.30
C LEU A 321 -24.55 -6.45 -3.41
N MET A 322 -25.23 -6.96 -2.38
CA MET A 322 -25.90 -8.27 -2.42
C MET A 322 -26.98 -8.31 -3.49
N LEU A 323 -27.80 -7.24 -3.64
CA LEU A 323 -28.84 -7.16 -4.68
C LEU A 323 -28.27 -7.34 -6.10
N ILE A 324 -27.06 -6.90 -6.38
CA ILE A 324 -26.36 -7.13 -7.65
C ILE A 324 -25.67 -8.48 -7.67
N GLY A 325 -25.08 -8.89 -6.55
CA GLY A 325 -24.35 -10.15 -6.43
C GLY A 325 -25.20 -11.39 -6.70
N VAL A 326 -26.45 -11.39 -6.23
CA VAL A 326 -27.37 -12.53 -6.42
C VAL A 326 -27.69 -12.80 -7.88
N PRO A 327 -28.20 -11.85 -8.70
CA PRO A 327 -28.51 -12.14 -10.09
C PRO A 327 -27.27 -12.50 -10.92
N LEU A 328 -26.15 -11.87 -10.68
CA LEU A 328 -24.92 -12.15 -11.41
C LEU A 328 -24.29 -13.49 -11.00
N GLY A 329 -24.30 -13.82 -9.69
CA GLY A 329 -23.80 -15.10 -9.20
C GLY A 329 -24.62 -16.30 -9.68
N THR A 330 -25.95 -16.16 -9.69
CA THR A 330 -26.85 -17.25 -10.14
C THR A 330 -26.88 -17.43 -11.66
N ALA A 331 -26.56 -16.39 -12.44
CA ALA A 331 -26.53 -16.45 -13.90
C ALA A 331 -25.18 -16.94 -14.48
N ALA A 332 -24.18 -17.21 -13.64
CA ALA A 332 -22.87 -17.66 -14.07
C ALA A 332 -22.95 -19.02 -14.81
N ARG A 333 -22.44 -19.07 -16.06
CA ARG A 333 -22.47 -20.31 -16.90
C ARG A 333 -21.18 -21.15 -16.71
N ARG A 334 -21.27 -22.47 -17.03
CA ARG A 334 -20.16 -23.42 -17.02
C ARG A 334 -19.03 -23.00 -17.98
N GLY A 335 -18.05 -22.20 -17.55
CA GLY A 335 -16.96 -21.88 -18.46
C GLY A 335 -15.85 -20.97 -17.95
N GLY A 336 -16.01 -20.30 -16.83
CA GLY A 336 -15.02 -19.34 -16.41
C GLY A 336 -14.95 -19.12 -14.90
N LYS A 337 -14.28 -20.02 -14.17
CA LYS A 337 -14.01 -19.81 -12.72
C LYS A 337 -13.22 -18.51 -12.44
N SER A 338 -12.46 -18.03 -13.43
CA SER A 338 -11.68 -16.78 -13.35
C SER A 338 -12.46 -15.52 -13.72
N GLY A 339 -13.47 -15.63 -14.60
CA GLY A 339 -14.26 -14.46 -15.02
C GLY A 339 -15.09 -13.84 -13.89
N GLY A 340 -15.62 -14.66 -12.97
CA GLY A 340 -16.40 -14.19 -11.84
C GLY A 340 -15.58 -13.31 -10.87
N MET A 341 -14.32 -13.63 -10.64
CA MET A 341 -13.45 -12.88 -9.74
C MET A 341 -13.10 -11.50 -10.32
N ILE A 342 -12.73 -11.44 -11.60
CA ILE A 342 -12.44 -10.17 -12.29
C ILE A 342 -13.68 -9.29 -12.33
N PHE A 343 -14.85 -9.88 -12.57
CA PHE A 343 -16.09 -9.13 -12.60
C PHE A 343 -16.51 -8.59 -11.22
N THR A 344 -16.31 -9.38 -10.16
CA THR A 344 -16.53 -8.91 -8.78
C THR A 344 -15.68 -7.68 -8.48
N LEU A 345 -14.42 -7.76 -8.88
CA LEU A 345 -13.47 -6.67 -8.68
C LEU A 345 -13.88 -5.40 -9.43
N LEU A 346 -14.34 -5.56 -10.67
CA LEU A 346 -14.84 -4.45 -11.48
C LEU A 346 -16.08 -3.79 -10.84
N LEU A 347 -16.99 -4.59 -10.29
CA LEU A 347 -18.18 -4.05 -9.59
C LEU A 347 -17.80 -3.27 -8.33
N VAL A 348 -16.89 -3.80 -7.54
CA VAL A 348 -16.34 -3.11 -6.37
C VAL A 348 -15.74 -1.78 -6.79
N LEU A 349 -14.94 -1.80 -7.86
CA LEU A 349 -14.33 -0.62 -8.44
C LEU A 349 -15.38 0.45 -8.78
N ILE A 350 -16.38 0.08 -9.57
CA ILE A 350 -17.42 1.01 -10.02
C ILE A 350 -18.20 1.58 -8.82
N TYR A 351 -18.51 0.74 -7.83
CA TYR A 351 -19.19 1.17 -6.61
C TYR A 351 -18.41 2.26 -5.86
N TYR A 352 -17.14 2.00 -5.54
CA TYR A 352 -16.31 2.95 -4.80
C TYR A 352 -15.97 4.20 -5.61
N LEU A 353 -15.81 4.06 -6.94
CA LEU A 353 -15.66 5.20 -7.83
C LEU A 353 -16.87 6.14 -7.73
N LEU A 354 -18.05 5.57 -7.85
CA LEU A 354 -19.29 6.37 -7.78
C LEU A 354 -19.50 6.97 -6.38
N SER A 355 -19.17 6.23 -5.32
CA SER A 355 -19.25 6.72 -3.94
C SER A 355 -18.32 7.92 -3.71
N ASN A 356 -17.06 7.83 -4.15
CA ASN A 356 -16.10 8.91 -3.99
C ASN A 356 -16.42 10.13 -4.85
N PHE A 357 -16.91 9.93 -6.09
CA PHE A 357 -17.42 11.04 -6.90
C PHE A 357 -18.59 11.76 -6.24
N GLY A 358 -19.53 11.00 -5.67
CA GLY A 358 -20.65 11.58 -4.96
C GLY A 358 -20.22 12.39 -3.74
N ILE A 359 -19.31 11.87 -2.93
CA ILE A 359 -18.74 12.56 -1.76
C ILE A 359 -17.99 13.83 -2.20
N ALA A 360 -17.22 13.76 -3.27
CA ALA A 360 -16.46 14.90 -3.78
C ALA A 360 -17.37 16.02 -4.31
N TRP A 361 -18.43 15.68 -5.02
CA TRP A 361 -19.43 16.67 -5.47
C TRP A 361 -20.20 17.29 -4.30
N ALA A 362 -20.47 16.50 -3.24
CA ALA A 362 -21.04 17.01 -1.99
C ALA A 362 -20.08 18.00 -1.30
N LYS A 363 -18.79 17.68 -1.21
CA LYS A 363 -17.77 18.59 -0.66
C LYS A 363 -17.66 19.90 -1.46
N GLN A 364 -17.77 19.85 -2.80
CA GLN A 364 -17.77 21.03 -3.67
C GLN A 364 -19.08 21.82 -3.60
N GLY A 365 -20.11 21.32 -2.92
CA GLY A 365 -21.41 21.98 -2.84
C GLY A 365 -22.30 21.80 -4.08
N ARG A 366 -21.90 20.97 -5.05
CA ARG A 366 -22.70 20.67 -6.26
C ARG A 366 -23.90 19.77 -5.98
N LEU A 367 -23.79 18.93 -4.93
CA LEU A 367 -24.87 18.06 -4.49
C LEU A 367 -25.12 18.25 -2.99
N PRO A 368 -26.37 18.05 -2.52
CA PRO A 368 -26.64 17.95 -1.09
C PRO A 368 -25.84 16.78 -0.48
N ALA A 369 -25.38 16.91 0.78
CA ALA A 369 -24.56 15.91 1.47
C ALA A 369 -25.18 14.50 1.43
N PHE A 370 -26.50 14.40 1.67
CA PHE A 370 -27.22 13.14 1.62
C PHE A 370 -27.15 12.50 0.21
N VAL A 371 -27.54 13.25 -0.83
CA VAL A 371 -27.57 12.73 -2.22
C VAL A 371 -26.19 12.31 -2.68
N GLY A 372 -25.16 13.13 -2.40
CA GLY A 372 -23.79 12.83 -2.81
C GLY A 372 -23.23 11.55 -2.15
N VAL A 373 -23.42 11.39 -0.85
CA VAL A 373 -22.91 10.22 -0.12
C VAL A 373 -23.67 8.94 -0.48
N TRP A 374 -24.97 9.01 -0.70
CA TRP A 374 -25.82 7.86 -1.01
C TRP A 374 -25.91 7.54 -2.51
N LEU A 375 -25.28 8.33 -3.38
CA LEU A 375 -25.35 8.19 -4.84
C LEU A 375 -25.03 6.77 -5.33
N ALA A 376 -23.93 6.20 -4.85
CA ALA A 376 -23.53 4.84 -5.21
C ALA A 376 -24.59 3.81 -4.76
N ASN A 377 -25.12 3.96 -3.55
CA ASN A 377 -26.15 3.06 -3.04
C ASN A 377 -27.43 3.13 -3.88
N PHE A 378 -27.87 4.32 -4.28
CA PHE A 378 -29.07 4.47 -5.12
C PHE A 378 -28.88 3.86 -6.51
N VAL A 379 -27.75 4.14 -7.17
CA VAL A 379 -27.46 3.60 -8.52
C VAL A 379 -27.35 2.08 -8.49
N PHE A 380 -26.61 1.53 -7.53
CA PHE A 380 -26.43 0.10 -7.41
C PHE A 380 -27.69 -0.62 -6.94
N ALA A 381 -28.51 -0.03 -6.07
CA ALA A 381 -29.80 -0.57 -5.68
C ALA A 381 -30.75 -0.64 -6.89
N ALA A 382 -30.83 0.43 -7.68
CA ALA A 382 -31.65 0.45 -8.89
C ALA A 382 -31.17 -0.59 -9.91
N ALA A 383 -29.86 -0.67 -10.14
CA ALA A 383 -29.27 -1.67 -11.04
C ALA A 383 -29.52 -3.10 -10.54
N GLY A 384 -29.38 -3.36 -9.23
CA GLY A 384 -29.62 -4.66 -8.62
C GLY A 384 -31.08 -5.10 -8.74
N LEU A 385 -32.03 -4.21 -8.43
CA LEU A 385 -33.45 -4.47 -8.60
C LEU A 385 -33.81 -4.71 -10.07
N PHE A 386 -33.25 -3.95 -10.98
CA PHE A 386 -33.42 -4.17 -12.42
C PHE A 386 -32.90 -5.53 -12.86
N LEU A 387 -31.69 -5.92 -12.45
CA LEU A 387 -31.12 -7.25 -12.77
C LEU A 387 -31.92 -8.39 -12.15
N LEU A 388 -32.46 -8.23 -10.94
CA LEU A 388 -33.33 -9.19 -10.30
C LEU A 388 -34.66 -9.35 -11.08
N SER A 389 -35.26 -8.27 -11.54
CA SER A 389 -36.47 -8.31 -12.36
C SER A 389 -36.22 -9.02 -13.71
N GLN A 390 -35.07 -8.75 -14.34
CA GLN A 390 -34.65 -9.45 -15.58
C GLN A 390 -34.41 -10.94 -15.35
N LEU A 391 -33.86 -11.33 -14.20
CA LEU A 391 -33.64 -12.73 -13.87
C LEU A 391 -34.95 -13.46 -13.62
N ALA A 392 -35.98 -12.78 -13.07
CA ALA A 392 -37.32 -13.31 -12.87
C ALA A 392 -38.08 -13.51 -14.17
N THR A 393 -37.92 -12.60 -15.15
CA THR A 393 -38.66 -12.59 -16.43
C THR A 393 -37.91 -13.27 -17.60
N GLY A 394 -36.69 -13.80 -17.38
CA GLY A 394 -35.87 -14.42 -18.44
C GLY A 394 -35.27 -13.43 -19.46
N GLY A 395 -35.08 -12.19 -19.09
CA GLY A 395 -34.72 -11.07 -19.97
C GLY A 395 -33.37 -11.16 -20.69
N ALA A 396 -33.32 -10.55 -21.88
CA ALA A 396 -32.19 -10.60 -22.80
C ALA A 396 -30.94 -9.85 -22.28
N VAL A 397 -31.08 -8.85 -21.40
CA VAL A 397 -29.98 -8.02 -20.90
C VAL A 397 -29.03 -8.83 -20.02
N LEU A 398 -29.56 -9.66 -19.11
CA LEU A 398 -28.73 -10.49 -18.24
C LEU A 398 -27.99 -11.56 -19.05
N SER A 399 -28.62 -12.13 -20.09
CA SER A 399 -27.97 -13.10 -20.99
C SER A 399 -26.86 -12.44 -21.84
N ALA A 400 -27.03 -11.18 -22.26
CA ALA A 400 -26.03 -10.43 -23.00
C ALA A 400 -24.82 -10.05 -22.11
N VAL A 401 -25.05 -9.61 -20.87
CA VAL A 401 -23.98 -9.32 -19.88
C VAL A 401 -23.18 -10.59 -19.58
N THR A 402 -23.85 -11.70 -19.31
CA THR A 402 -23.17 -12.98 -19.05
C THR A 402 -22.48 -13.55 -20.29
N ALA A 403 -23.04 -13.37 -21.51
CA ALA A 403 -22.42 -13.78 -22.76
C ALA A 403 -21.18 -12.94 -23.12
N TRP A 404 -21.16 -11.67 -22.79
CA TRP A 404 -20.01 -10.81 -23.01
C TRP A 404 -18.79 -11.27 -22.18
N PHE A 405 -19.01 -11.74 -20.95
CA PHE A 405 -17.98 -12.29 -20.08
C PHE A 405 -17.65 -13.77 -20.34
N SER A 406 -18.52 -14.50 -21.06
CA SER A 406 -18.33 -15.93 -21.38
C SER A 406 -17.85 -16.16 -22.81
N ARG A 407 -17.26 -15.15 -23.48
CA ARG A 407 -16.68 -15.33 -24.81
C ARG A 407 -15.48 -16.31 -24.77
N ALA A 408 -15.81 -17.59 -24.65
CA ALA A 408 -15.00 -18.65 -25.24
C ALA A 408 -15.15 -18.57 -26.78
N PRO A 409 -14.11 -18.79 -27.59
CA PRO A 409 -14.22 -18.76 -29.02
C PRO A 409 -15.34 -19.70 -29.47
N LYS A 410 -16.29 -19.20 -30.28
CA LYS A 410 -17.36 -19.96 -30.88
C LYS A 410 -16.78 -21.23 -31.51
N PRO A 411 -17.35 -22.42 -31.26
CA PRO A 411 -17.09 -23.56 -32.15
C PRO A 411 -17.59 -23.15 -33.54
N GLN A 412 -16.69 -23.12 -34.49
CA GLN A 412 -17.02 -22.98 -35.90
C GLN A 412 -17.93 -24.15 -36.29
N ASN A 413 -19.21 -23.90 -36.50
CA ASN A 413 -20.12 -24.82 -37.12
C ASN A 413 -19.69 -24.98 -38.59
N ASP A 414 -18.94 -25.99 -38.88
CA ASP A 414 -18.89 -26.55 -40.22
C ASP A 414 -20.18 -27.36 -40.43
N THR A 415 -21.24 -26.66 -40.81
CA THR A 415 -22.38 -27.24 -41.49
C THR A 415 -22.01 -27.32 -42.95
N LYS A 416 -21.61 -28.45 -43.42
CA LYS A 416 -21.80 -28.86 -44.80
C LYS A 416 -22.36 -30.28 -44.83
N ASP A 417 -23.59 -30.27 -45.23
CA ASP A 417 -24.31 -31.24 -46.09
C ASP A 417 -24.28 -32.71 -45.69
N GLY A 418 -25.49 -33.11 -45.45
CA GLY A 418 -25.92 -34.46 -45.25
C GLY A 418 -25.70 -35.34 -46.46
N VAL A 419 -25.64 -36.60 -46.20
CA VAL A 419 -26.30 -37.68 -46.95
C VAL A 419 -26.41 -38.86 -46.01
N PHE A 420 -27.63 -39.28 -45.78
CA PHE A 420 -27.97 -40.55 -45.20
C PHE A 420 -27.45 -41.69 -46.14
N ALA A 421 -26.70 -42.62 -45.59
CA ALA A 421 -26.58 -43.97 -46.14
C ALA A 421 -26.50 -44.92 -44.94
N GLU A 422 -27.62 -45.64 -44.77
CA GLU A 422 -27.69 -46.95 -44.12
C GLU A 422 -26.74 -47.88 -44.84
N ASN A 423 -25.97 -48.65 -44.07
CA ASN A 423 -25.77 -50.06 -44.33
C ASN A 423 -24.86 -50.68 -43.26
N GLU A 424 -25.44 -51.56 -42.47
CA GLU A 424 -25.26 -53.02 -42.40
C GLU A 424 -23.85 -53.51 -42.00
N TYR A 425 -23.81 -54.11 -40.83
CA TYR A 425 -23.15 -55.33 -40.40
C TYR A 425 -21.76 -55.65 -40.95
N SER A 426 -20.72 -55.54 -40.12
CA SER A 426 -19.74 -56.63 -40.01
C SER A 426 -18.95 -56.55 -38.70
N ASP A 427 -19.23 -57.46 -37.85
CA ASP A 427 -18.51 -57.88 -36.67
C ASP A 427 -17.18 -58.51 -37.07
N LYS A 428 -16.08 -58.12 -36.48
CA LYS A 428 -14.90 -58.87 -36.04
C LYS A 428 -13.62 -58.09 -36.12
N ASN A 429 -12.91 -58.11 -34.98
CA ASN A 429 -11.54 -57.67 -34.79
C ASN A 429 -11.32 -56.18 -34.36
N SER A 430 -11.59 -55.92 -33.11
CA SER A 430 -11.08 -54.73 -32.47
C SER A 430 -10.70 -54.93 -30.99
N GLN A 431 -9.59 -55.66 -30.79
CA GLN A 431 -8.95 -55.69 -29.44
C GLN A 431 -7.48 -55.21 -29.41
N ALA A 432 -6.98 -54.58 -30.47
CA ALA A 432 -5.59 -54.15 -30.54
C ALA A 432 -5.33 -52.65 -30.79
N ASN A 433 -6.36 -51.74 -30.78
CA ASN A 433 -6.15 -50.34 -31.15
C ASN A 433 -6.72 -49.30 -30.16
N SER A 434 -7.00 -49.69 -28.90
CA SER A 434 -7.54 -48.70 -27.90
C SER A 434 -6.49 -47.76 -27.33
N ASP A 435 -5.21 -48.13 -27.34
CA ASP A 435 -4.15 -47.29 -26.72
C ASP A 435 -3.59 -46.20 -27.64
N ALA A 436 -3.66 -46.38 -28.94
CA ALA A 436 -3.19 -45.36 -29.90
C ALA A 436 -4.17 -44.19 -30.08
N GLY A 437 -5.47 -44.43 -29.86
CA GLY A 437 -6.52 -43.43 -30.02
C GLY A 437 -6.54 -42.39 -28.93
N TRP A 438 -6.22 -42.75 -27.71
CA TRP A 438 -6.18 -41.82 -26.56
C TRP A 438 -5.01 -40.86 -26.66
N GLN A 439 -3.85 -41.32 -27.08
CA GLN A 439 -2.67 -40.46 -27.24
C GLN A 439 -2.82 -39.46 -28.40
N SER A 440 -3.48 -39.86 -29.47
CA SER A 440 -3.75 -38.97 -30.62
C SER A 440 -4.84 -37.96 -30.31
N ALA A 441 -5.88 -38.33 -29.55
CA ALA A 441 -6.94 -37.42 -29.10
C ALA A 441 -6.44 -36.38 -28.08
N LEU A 442 -5.55 -36.77 -27.18
CA LEU A 442 -4.89 -35.84 -26.25
C LEU A 442 -3.94 -34.88 -27.00
N ARG A 443 -3.15 -35.35 -27.96
CA ARG A 443 -2.29 -34.52 -28.81
C ARG A 443 -3.09 -33.58 -29.71
N ALA A 444 -4.22 -33.96 -30.22
CA ALA A 444 -5.10 -33.10 -31.03
C ALA A 444 -5.81 -32.03 -30.22
N ARG A 445 -6.23 -32.35 -28.99
CA ARG A 445 -6.85 -31.41 -28.07
C ARG A 445 -5.85 -30.38 -27.54
N TYR A 446 -4.59 -30.76 -27.35
CA TYR A 446 -3.51 -29.87 -26.88
C TYR A 446 -3.04 -28.91 -27.99
N ARG A 447 -3.00 -29.39 -29.27
CA ARG A 447 -2.53 -28.62 -30.45
C ARG A 447 -3.47 -27.50 -30.86
N ARG A 448 -4.77 -27.55 -30.52
CA ARG A 448 -5.77 -26.55 -30.90
C ARG A 448 -5.89 -25.35 -29.93
N ARG A 449 -5.20 -25.39 -28.79
CA ARG A 449 -5.36 -24.36 -27.72
C ARG A 449 -4.29 -23.27 -27.67
N PHE A 450 -3.22 -23.36 -28.45
CA PHE A 450 -2.14 -22.40 -28.50
C PHE A 450 -1.86 -21.86 -29.88
N HIS A 451 -1.82 -20.53 -30.03
CA HIS A 451 -1.43 -19.84 -31.27
C HIS A 451 0.00 -20.24 -31.66
N PRO A 452 0.28 -20.65 -32.90
CA PRO A 452 1.54 -21.28 -33.28
C PRO A 452 2.73 -20.33 -33.42
N GLN A 453 2.57 -19.03 -33.20
CA GLN A 453 3.66 -18.07 -33.43
C GLN A 453 4.59 -17.87 -32.23
N ILE A 454 4.14 -18.00 -30.99
CA ILE A 454 4.99 -17.84 -29.80
C ILE A 454 5.81 -19.09 -29.51
N THR A 455 5.28 -20.29 -29.86
CA THR A 455 5.94 -21.56 -29.57
C THR A 455 7.12 -21.87 -30.48
N ARG A 456 7.17 -21.30 -31.69
CA ARG A 456 8.28 -21.56 -32.64
C ARG A 456 9.62 -20.91 -32.26
N SER A 457 9.57 -19.78 -31.50
CA SER A 457 10.78 -19.10 -31.06
C SER A 457 11.46 -19.79 -29.87
N LEU A 458 10.67 -20.45 -29.01
CA LEU A 458 11.17 -21.17 -27.82
C LEU A 458 11.63 -22.61 -28.12
N GLN A 459 11.23 -23.18 -29.25
CA GLN A 459 11.62 -24.55 -29.64
C GLN A 459 13.12 -24.71 -30.03
N LYS A 460 13.82 -23.59 -30.30
CA LYS A 460 15.25 -23.62 -30.60
C LYS A 460 16.16 -23.77 -29.38
N PHE A 461 15.64 -23.69 -28.17
CA PHE A 461 16.40 -23.78 -26.91
C PHE A 461 16.05 -25.00 -26.03
N LYS A 462 15.58 -26.14 -26.62
CA LYS A 462 15.32 -27.34 -25.81
C LYS A 462 16.62 -28.14 -25.57
N PRO A 463 17.23 -28.08 -24.38
CA PRO A 463 18.16 -29.13 -23.98
C PRO A 463 17.42 -30.45 -23.84
N ARG A 464 18.02 -31.53 -24.31
CA ARG A 464 17.43 -32.89 -24.39
C ARG A 464 17.17 -33.51 -23.01
N GLY A 465 16.29 -32.96 -22.18
CA GLY A 465 15.97 -33.53 -20.87
C GLY A 465 15.05 -32.68 -19.97
N PHE A 466 14.79 -31.39 -20.31
CA PHE A 466 13.90 -30.54 -19.56
C PHE A 466 13.30 -29.46 -20.47
N PRO A 467 12.00 -29.12 -20.40
CA PRO A 467 10.95 -29.69 -19.54
C PRO A 467 10.33 -30.93 -20.12
N LEU A 468 10.03 -31.93 -19.27
CA LEU A 468 9.15 -33.02 -19.57
C LEU A 468 7.70 -32.54 -19.72
N ILE A 469 6.83 -33.35 -20.34
CA ILE A 469 5.40 -33.00 -20.53
C ILE A 469 4.73 -32.57 -19.20
N LEU A 470 5.09 -33.24 -18.11
CA LEU A 470 4.60 -32.92 -16.76
C LEU A 470 5.07 -31.55 -16.29
N ASP A 471 6.34 -31.18 -16.50
CA ASP A 471 6.88 -29.91 -16.11
C ASP A 471 6.19 -28.76 -16.85
N GLU A 472 5.95 -28.93 -18.15
CA GLU A 472 5.23 -27.97 -19.00
C GLU A 472 3.78 -27.78 -18.50
N TYR A 473 3.13 -28.89 -18.11
CA TYR A 473 1.78 -28.82 -17.53
C TYR A 473 1.74 -28.05 -16.21
N VAL A 474 2.55 -28.43 -15.24
CA VAL A 474 2.62 -27.77 -13.92
C VAL A 474 2.97 -26.30 -14.09
N LEU A 475 3.96 -25.98 -14.93
CA LEU A 475 4.41 -24.63 -15.19
C LEU A 475 3.30 -23.79 -15.84
N THR A 476 2.59 -24.34 -16.81
CA THR A 476 1.52 -23.61 -17.50
C THR A 476 0.35 -23.29 -16.56
N GLU A 477 -0.06 -24.24 -15.71
CA GLU A 477 -1.13 -23.99 -14.74
C GLU A 477 -0.67 -22.98 -13.66
N PHE A 478 0.57 -23.08 -13.18
CA PHE A 478 1.14 -22.12 -12.26
C PHE A 478 1.18 -20.70 -12.85
N LEU A 479 1.72 -20.52 -14.06
CA LEU A 479 1.82 -19.21 -14.72
C LEU A 479 0.46 -18.60 -15.01
N LYS A 480 -0.56 -19.40 -15.35
CA LYS A 480 -1.93 -18.91 -15.49
C LYS A 480 -2.47 -18.37 -14.16
N MET A 481 -2.30 -19.13 -13.07
CA MET A 481 -2.75 -18.71 -11.74
C MET A 481 -1.97 -17.48 -11.26
N PHE A 482 -0.66 -17.46 -11.46
CA PHE A 482 0.19 -16.34 -11.13
C PHE A 482 -0.24 -15.07 -11.87
N GLY A 483 -0.38 -15.11 -13.20
CA GLY A 483 -0.82 -13.97 -13.99
C GLY A 483 -2.20 -13.43 -13.58
N MET A 484 -3.14 -14.35 -13.32
CA MET A 484 -4.49 -13.98 -12.88
C MET A 484 -4.49 -13.35 -11.48
N VAL A 485 -3.76 -13.92 -10.52
CA VAL A 485 -3.66 -13.42 -9.16
C VAL A 485 -2.96 -12.07 -9.15
N LEU A 486 -1.82 -11.96 -9.84
CA LEU A 486 -1.05 -10.70 -9.93
C LEU A 486 -1.90 -9.59 -10.55
N ALA A 487 -2.54 -9.85 -11.70
CA ALA A 487 -3.41 -8.86 -12.35
C ALA A 487 -4.56 -8.43 -11.44
N GLY A 488 -5.17 -9.38 -10.72
CA GLY A 488 -6.22 -9.07 -9.75
C GLY A 488 -5.74 -8.18 -8.61
N LEU A 489 -4.61 -8.52 -7.99
CA LEU A 489 -4.02 -7.76 -6.89
C LEU A 489 -3.59 -6.35 -7.33
N VAL A 490 -2.90 -6.24 -8.46
CA VAL A 490 -2.47 -4.95 -9.03
C VAL A 490 -3.68 -4.07 -9.34
N MET A 491 -4.72 -4.63 -9.96
CA MET A 491 -5.95 -3.90 -10.26
C MET A 491 -6.60 -3.33 -8.99
N ILE A 492 -6.70 -4.14 -7.93
CA ILE A 492 -7.27 -3.70 -6.63
C ILE A 492 -6.48 -2.50 -6.09
N LEU A 493 -5.15 -2.59 -6.05
CA LEU A 493 -4.33 -1.52 -5.48
C LEU A 493 -4.29 -0.26 -6.34
N LEU A 494 -4.21 -0.38 -7.67
CA LEU A 494 -4.28 0.76 -8.58
C LEU A 494 -5.57 1.54 -8.39
N VAL A 495 -6.67 0.80 -8.31
CA VAL A 495 -7.99 1.36 -8.08
C VAL A 495 -8.07 2.06 -6.73
N PHE A 496 -7.62 1.39 -5.67
CA PHE A 496 -7.60 1.96 -4.32
C PHE A 496 -6.76 3.24 -4.26
N THR A 497 -5.55 3.23 -4.85
CA THR A 497 -4.67 4.40 -4.88
C THR A 497 -5.28 5.56 -5.69
N TYR A 498 -5.94 5.26 -6.82
CA TYR A 498 -6.65 6.28 -7.58
C TYR A 498 -7.75 6.95 -6.73
N PHE A 499 -8.49 6.16 -5.94
CA PHE A 499 -9.51 6.71 -5.04
C PHE A 499 -8.94 7.55 -3.91
N GLU A 500 -7.81 7.15 -3.35
CA GLU A 500 -7.10 7.93 -2.34
C GLU A 500 -6.79 9.35 -2.86
N ARG A 501 -6.51 9.48 -4.17
CA ARG A 501 -6.17 10.75 -4.84
C ARG A 501 -7.34 11.51 -5.44
N ILE A 502 -8.56 10.97 -5.39
CA ILE A 502 -9.70 11.59 -6.09
C ILE A 502 -10.04 12.99 -5.57
N ALA A 503 -9.79 13.27 -4.28
CA ALA A 503 -9.99 14.58 -3.70
C ALA A 503 -9.04 15.64 -4.30
N ASP A 504 -7.76 15.27 -4.50
CA ASP A 504 -6.76 16.12 -5.13
C ASP A 504 -7.06 16.33 -6.62
N ILE A 505 -7.48 15.27 -7.32
CA ILE A 505 -7.88 15.30 -8.73
C ILE A 505 -9.06 16.25 -8.93
N LEU A 506 -10.07 16.18 -8.06
CA LEU A 506 -11.24 17.03 -8.17
C LEU A 506 -11.01 18.47 -7.72
N ARG A 507 -10.02 18.71 -6.88
CA ARG A 507 -9.62 20.06 -6.45
C ARG A 507 -8.80 20.78 -7.52
N ASN A 508 -7.85 20.09 -8.12
CA ASN A 508 -6.84 20.70 -9.00
C ASN A 508 -7.13 20.49 -10.49
N HIS A 509 -8.17 19.70 -10.86
CA HIS A 509 -8.62 19.42 -12.23
C HIS A 509 -7.49 19.06 -13.22
N PRO A 510 -6.55 18.13 -12.87
CA PRO A 510 -5.50 17.73 -13.81
C PRO A 510 -6.11 17.06 -15.05
N PRO A 511 -5.49 17.19 -16.24
CA PRO A 511 -5.95 16.52 -17.47
C PRO A 511 -6.12 15.02 -17.28
N ILE A 512 -7.06 14.40 -17.98
CA ILE A 512 -7.28 12.94 -17.94
C ILE A 512 -6.03 12.17 -18.38
N THR A 513 -5.27 12.72 -19.32
CA THR A 513 -3.98 12.17 -19.78
C THR A 513 -2.98 12.04 -18.64
N THR A 514 -2.82 13.09 -17.82
CA THR A 514 -1.94 13.09 -16.62
C THR A 514 -2.37 12.04 -15.60
N GLN A 515 -3.69 11.86 -15.39
CA GLN A 515 -4.22 10.83 -14.50
C GLN A 515 -3.94 9.42 -15.02
N GLY A 516 -4.10 9.19 -16.32
CA GLY A 516 -3.79 7.93 -16.99
C GLY A 516 -2.29 7.60 -16.95
N GLU A 517 -1.44 8.58 -17.24
CA GLU A 517 0.01 8.44 -17.15
C GLU A 517 0.49 8.16 -15.73
N TYR A 518 -0.12 8.78 -14.72
CA TYR A 518 0.14 8.48 -13.31
C TYR A 518 -0.13 7.01 -12.99
N LEU A 519 -1.29 6.46 -13.37
CA LEU A 519 -1.63 5.07 -13.12
C LEU A 519 -0.72 4.09 -13.88
N ILE A 520 -0.34 4.42 -15.12
CA ILE A 520 0.58 3.60 -15.93
C ILE A 520 1.97 3.55 -15.29
N ASN A 521 2.46 4.67 -14.74
CA ASN A 521 3.77 4.72 -14.08
C ASN A 521 3.73 4.21 -12.64
N LEU A 522 2.57 4.14 -12.00
CA LEU A 522 2.37 3.52 -10.70
C LEU A 522 2.31 1.98 -10.79
N ALA A 523 1.74 1.43 -11.87
CA ALA A 523 1.57 -0.01 -12.04
C ALA A 523 2.87 -0.82 -11.89
N PRO A 524 4.03 -0.40 -12.42
CA PRO A 524 5.32 -1.08 -12.22
C PRO A 524 5.69 -1.28 -10.75
N SER A 525 5.52 -0.25 -9.92
CA SER A 525 5.79 -0.33 -8.49
C SER A 525 4.88 -1.34 -7.79
N MET A 526 3.58 -1.36 -8.17
CA MET A 526 2.62 -2.33 -7.63
C MET A 526 2.94 -3.76 -8.08
N ILE A 527 3.35 -3.97 -9.34
CA ILE A 527 3.78 -5.27 -9.85
C ILE A 527 4.99 -5.77 -9.05
N TYR A 528 5.98 -4.91 -8.84
CA TYR A 528 7.17 -5.23 -8.07
C TYR A 528 6.80 -5.69 -6.65
N GLN A 529 6.02 -4.89 -5.93
CA GLN A 529 5.63 -5.16 -4.54
C GLN A 529 4.74 -6.40 -4.39
N LEU A 530 3.85 -6.68 -5.34
CA LEU A 530 2.87 -7.76 -5.22
C LEU A 530 3.34 -9.10 -5.79
N THR A 531 4.43 -9.13 -6.56
CA THR A 531 4.89 -10.37 -7.19
C THR A 531 5.20 -11.51 -6.20
N PRO A 532 5.89 -11.30 -5.06
CA PRO A 532 6.12 -12.38 -4.09
C PRO A 532 4.82 -12.93 -3.50
N LEU A 533 3.85 -12.06 -3.17
CA LEU A 533 2.53 -12.46 -2.70
C LEU A 533 1.75 -13.23 -3.78
N ALA A 534 1.82 -12.77 -5.01
CA ALA A 534 1.16 -13.44 -6.14
C ALA A 534 1.75 -14.84 -6.37
N VAL A 535 3.06 -15.02 -6.21
CA VAL A 535 3.71 -16.34 -6.30
C VAL A 535 3.24 -17.25 -5.16
N LEU A 536 3.23 -16.75 -3.91
CA LEU A 536 2.72 -17.50 -2.76
C LEU A 536 1.30 -18.03 -3.01
N LEU A 537 0.39 -17.14 -3.40
CA LEU A 537 -1.00 -17.49 -3.65
C LEU A 537 -1.15 -18.41 -4.88
N ALA A 538 -0.39 -18.17 -5.95
CA ALA A 538 -0.42 -18.99 -7.15
C ALA A 538 0.03 -20.43 -6.86
N VAL A 539 1.08 -20.63 -6.07
CA VAL A 539 1.54 -21.96 -5.64
C VAL A 539 0.45 -22.66 -4.83
N LEU A 540 -0.09 -21.96 -3.81
CA LEU A 540 -1.15 -22.51 -2.97
C LEU A 540 -2.38 -22.92 -3.77
N ILE A 541 -2.82 -22.09 -4.71
CA ILE A 541 -4.00 -22.36 -5.54
C ILE A 541 -3.71 -23.51 -6.51
N THR A 542 -2.57 -23.51 -7.20
CA THR A 542 -2.22 -24.52 -8.21
C THR A 542 -2.14 -25.92 -7.60
N PHE A 543 -1.39 -26.09 -6.51
CA PHE A 543 -1.28 -27.41 -5.87
C PHE A 543 -2.56 -27.83 -5.15
N SER A 544 -3.35 -26.86 -4.60
CA SER A 544 -4.68 -27.16 -4.08
C SER A 544 -5.64 -27.67 -5.18
N LEU A 545 -5.56 -27.12 -6.39
CA LEU A 545 -6.34 -27.59 -7.53
C LEU A 545 -5.91 -29.00 -7.94
N PHE A 546 -4.62 -29.28 -8.05
CA PHE A 546 -4.11 -30.62 -8.37
C PHE A 546 -4.50 -31.67 -7.32
N ASN A 547 -4.57 -31.25 -6.05
CA ASN A 547 -5.03 -32.12 -4.97
C ASN A 547 -6.54 -32.38 -5.06
N ARG A 548 -7.35 -31.35 -5.38
CA ARG A 548 -8.80 -31.47 -5.54
C ARG A 548 -9.20 -32.33 -6.76
N SER A 549 -8.48 -32.20 -7.87
CA SER A 549 -8.68 -33.01 -9.07
C SER A 549 -8.11 -34.43 -8.95
N SER A 550 -7.51 -34.78 -7.80
CA SER A 550 -6.81 -36.05 -7.54
C SER A 550 -5.61 -36.31 -8.48
N GLU A 551 -5.18 -35.29 -9.23
CA GLU A 551 -4.02 -35.38 -10.12
C GLU A 551 -2.73 -35.61 -9.35
N LEU A 552 -2.59 -34.94 -8.19
CA LEU A 552 -1.44 -35.10 -7.29
C LEU A 552 -1.30 -36.55 -6.80
N ILE A 553 -2.44 -37.21 -6.49
CA ILE A 553 -2.48 -38.60 -6.07
C ILE A 553 -2.10 -39.51 -7.25
N ALA A 554 -2.64 -39.25 -8.45
CA ALA A 554 -2.31 -40.01 -9.66
C ALA A 554 -0.80 -39.89 -9.98
N MET A 555 -0.20 -38.71 -9.90
CA MET A 555 1.23 -38.51 -10.09
C MET A 555 2.08 -39.27 -9.07
N LYS A 556 1.70 -39.28 -7.79
CA LYS A 556 2.37 -40.08 -6.75
C LYS A 556 2.20 -41.58 -6.99
N ALA A 557 1.03 -42.03 -7.41
CA ALA A 557 0.76 -43.43 -7.72
C ALA A 557 1.61 -43.99 -8.89
N THR A 558 2.05 -43.13 -9.80
CA THR A 558 2.98 -43.49 -10.89
C THR A 558 4.46 -43.42 -10.46
N GLY A 559 4.76 -43.21 -9.15
CA GLY A 559 6.12 -43.19 -8.62
C GLY A 559 6.86 -41.83 -8.80
N ILE A 560 6.15 -40.77 -9.22
CA ILE A 560 6.76 -39.43 -9.36
C ILE A 560 6.89 -38.83 -7.98
N SER A 561 8.14 -38.51 -7.58
CA SER A 561 8.39 -37.88 -6.28
C SER A 561 7.80 -36.47 -6.23
N LEU A 562 7.37 -36.03 -5.05
CA LEU A 562 6.86 -34.71 -4.79
C LEU A 562 7.86 -33.61 -5.19
N TYR A 563 9.12 -33.81 -4.86
CA TYR A 563 10.19 -32.86 -5.21
C TYR A 563 10.28 -32.62 -6.70
N ARG A 564 10.08 -33.66 -7.51
CA ARG A 564 10.09 -33.55 -8.98
C ARG A 564 8.98 -32.65 -9.52
N MET A 565 7.80 -32.63 -8.86
CA MET A 565 6.68 -31.78 -9.24
C MET A 565 6.90 -30.32 -8.80
N VAL A 566 7.67 -30.10 -7.75
CA VAL A 566 7.91 -28.77 -7.16
C VAL A 566 9.03 -28.04 -7.89
N ILE A 567 10.05 -28.73 -8.40
CA ILE A 567 11.23 -28.15 -9.06
C ILE A 567 10.87 -27.14 -10.17
N PRO A 568 9.93 -27.39 -11.09
CA PRO A 568 9.59 -26.43 -12.13
C PRO A 568 9.07 -25.10 -11.58
N VAL A 569 8.30 -25.16 -10.49
CA VAL A 569 7.75 -23.97 -9.82
C VAL A 569 8.85 -23.18 -9.12
N LEU A 570 9.79 -23.85 -8.45
CA LEU A 570 10.93 -23.18 -7.82
C LEU A 570 11.86 -22.53 -8.86
N VAL A 571 12.13 -23.21 -9.97
CA VAL A 571 12.96 -22.66 -11.05
C VAL A 571 12.31 -21.39 -11.64
N ILE A 572 11.01 -21.42 -11.94
CA ILE A 572 10.36 -20.23 -12.48
C ILE A 572 10.25 -19.11 -11.44
N SER A 573 10.07 -19.45 -10.14
CA SER A 573 10.10 -18.45 -9.07
C SER A 573 11.48 -17.79 -8.95
N ALA A 574 12.56 -18.54 -9.15
CA ALA A 574 13.92 -17.99 -9.22
C ALA A 574 14.09 -17.08 -10.45
N VAL A 575 13.58 -17.48 -11.61
CA VAL A 575 13.59 -16.65 -12.83
C VAL A 575 12.77 -15.37 -12.63
N LEU A 576 11.60 -15.44 -11.99
CA LEU A 576 10.79 -14.28 -11.65
C LEU A 576 11.54 -13.36 -10.67
N GLY A 577 12.23 -13.91 -9.66
CA GLY A 577 13.06 -13.14 -8.74
C GLY A 577 14.21 -12.41 -9.47
N ALA A 578 14.94 -13.11 -10.35
CA ALA A 578 15.98 -12.49 -11.19
C ALA A 578 15.39 -11.41 -12.11
N GLY A 579 14.18 -11.65 -12.65
CA GLY A 579 13.44 -10.67 -13.44
C GLY A 579 13.07 -9.42 -12.62
N LEU A 580 12.64 -9.59 -11.36
CA LEU A 580 12.36 -8.47 -10.45
C LEU A 580 13.61 -7.65 -10.14
N PHE A 581 14.76 -8.30 -9.93
CA PHE A 581 16.02 -7.59 -9.74
C PHE A 581 16.39 -6.75 -10.95
N ALA A 582 16.31 -7.33 -12.15
CA ALA A 582 16.55 -6.58 -13.38
C ALA A 582 15.54 -5.44 -13.58
N PHE A 583 14.29 -5.66 -13.20
CA PHE A 583 13.21 -4.66 -13.26
C PHE A 583 13.46 -3.49 -12.31
N ASP A 584 13.90 -3.75 -11.06
CA ASP A 584 14.30 -2.72 -10.10
C ASP A 584 15.55 -1.94 -10.56
N GLN A 585 16.49 -2.62 -11.24
CA GLN A 585 17.73 -2.00 -11.68
C GLN A 585 17.55 -1.07 -12.88
N PHE A 586 16.70 -1.46 -13.86
CA PHE A 586 16.67 -0.77 -15.16
C PHE A 586 15.40 0.05 -15.41
N TYR A 587 14.25 -0.35 -14.88
CA TYR A 587 12.97 0.25 -15.24
C TYR A 587 12.27 0.99 -14.09
N LEU A 588 12.22 0.39 -12.91
CA LEU A 588 11.45 0.87 -11.77
C LEU A 588 11.86 2.29 -11.33
N PRO A 589 13.15 2.68 -11.25
CA PRO A 589 13.54 4.02 -10.82
C PRO A 589 12.98 5.12 -11.73
N GLN A 590 12.98 4.89 -13.05
CA GLN A 590 12.45 5.87 -14.01
C GLN A 590 10.92 5.99 -13.90
N ALA A 591 10.22 4.86 -13.72
CA ALA A 591 8.79 4.85 -13.52
C ALA A 591 8.38 5.58 -12.24
N ASN A 592 9.12 5.36 -11.13
CA ASN A 592 8.85 6.02 -9.84
C ASN A 592 9.10 7.53 -9.91
N ARG A 593 10.17 8.00 -10.56
CA ARG A 593 10.42 9.44 -10.79
C ARG A 593 9.28 10.10 -11.55
N LYS A 594 8.84 9.47 -12.65
CA LYS A 594 7.71 9.98 -13.44
C LYS A 594 6.41 9.98 -12.65
N GLN A 595 6.17 8.92 -11.87
CA GLN A 595 5.01 8.80 -11.02
C GLN A 595 4.97 9.91 -9.96
N GLU A 596 6.09 10.22 -9.29
CA GLU A 596 6.17 11.27 -8.28
C GLU A 596 5.99 12.67 -8.89
N ALA A 597 6.59 12.93 -10.05
CA ALA A 597 6.39 14.18 -10.78
C ALA A 597 4.91 14.40 -11.14
N LEU A 598 4.24 13.36 -11.67
CA LEU A 598 2.81 13.41 -12.01
C LEU A 598 1.93 13.53 -10.75
N LEU A 599 2.31 12.90 -9.64
CA LEU A 599 1.62 13.05 -8.35
C LEU A 599 1.67 14.49 -7.83
N ASN A 600 2.79 15.17 -7.98
CA ASN A 600 2.92 16.58 -7.61
C ASN A 600 2.02 17.48 -8.45
N ILE A 601 1.90 17.22 -9.75
CA ILE A 601 0.94 17.92 -10.62
C ILE A 601 -0.51 17.68 -10.14
N ILE A 602 -0.85 16.42 -9.82
CA ILE A 602 -2.18 16.06 -9.29
C ILE A 602 -2.48 16.77 -7.97
N LYS A 603 -1.49 16.92 -7.10
CA LYS A 603 -1.61 17.64 -5.82
C LYS A 603 -1.62 19.18 -5.98
N GLY A 604 -1.47 19.70 -7.20
CA GLY A 604 -1.38 21.14 -7.47
C GLY A 604 -0.10 21.79 -6.97
N LYS A 605 0.95 20.98 -6.68
CA LYS A 605 2.29 21.48 -6.43
C LYS A 605 2.94 21.77 -7.78
N PRO A 606 3.78 22.82 -7.91
CA PRO A 606 4.51 23.03 -9.16
C PRO A 606 5.26 21.73 -9.49
N ALA A 607 5.29 21.36 -10.79
CA ALA A 607 6.12 20.26 -11.27
C ALA A 607 7.50 20.50 -10.69
N GLN A 608 7.99 19.55 -9.90
CA GLN A 608 9.20 19.79 -9.14
C GLN A 608 10.31 20.29 -10.07
N THR A 609 10.55 21.54 -9.97
CA THR A 609 11.92 21.96 -9.79
C THR A 609 12.36 21.35 -8.46
N THR A 610 13.30 20.47 -8.50
CA THR A 610 13.86 19.55 -7.54
C THR A 610 14.45 20.21 -6.29
N LEU A 611 13.73 21.10 -5.68
CA LEU A 611 14.18 21.86 -4.54
C LEU A 611 13.08 21.85 -3.49
N ASN A 612 13.32 21.08 -2.45
CA ASN A 612 12.69 21.37 -1.18
C ASN A 612 13.04 22.82 -0.83
N SER A 613 12.13 23.74 -1.14
CA SER A 613 12.22 25.13 -0.68
C SER A 613 12.24 25.27 0.86
N GLY A 614 12.34 24.17 1.59
CA GLY A 614 12.34 24.08 3.02
C GLY A 614 13.68 23.78 3.67
N GLN A 615 14.65 23.18 2.98
CA GLN A 615 15.97 22.97 3.60
C GLN A 615 16.85 24.19 3.40
N LYS A 616 16.85 25.03 4.40
CA LYS A 616 17.62 26.28 4.42
C LYS A 616 19.01 26.13 5.03
N TRP A 617 19.32 25.00 5.67
CA TRP A 617 20.53 24.74 6.43
C TRP A 617 21.30 23.56 5.85
N ILE A 618 22.58 23.75 5.50
CA ILE A 618 23.47 22.72 4.97
C ILE A 618 24.84 22.85 5.63
N VAL A 619 25.42 21.74 6.06
CA VAL A 619 26.82 21.69 6.51
C VAL A 619 27.73 21.60 5.28
N GLY A 620 28.80 22.35 5.23
CA GLY A 620 29.83 22.27 4.19
C GLY A 620 30.64 20.96 4.26
N VAL A 621 31.40 20.69 3.20
CA VAL A 621 32.29 19.53 3.16
C VAL A 621 33.38 19.67 4.21
N GLN A 622 33.48 18.70 5.13
CA GLN A 622 34.48 18.70 6.19
C GLN A 622 35.82 18.17 5.65
N HIS A 623 36.84 19.01 5.70
CA HIS A 623 38.22 18.61 5.44
C HIS A 623 39.02 18.67 6.75
N ALA A 624 39.88 17.69 6.97
CA ALA A 624 40.68 17.65 8.19
C ALA A 624 41.60 18.90 8.32
N GLY A 625 41.35 19.71 9.36
CA GLY A 625 42.12 20.94 9.63
C GLY A 625 41.53 22.22 9.03
N GLU A 626 40.42 22.15 8.27
CA GLU A 626 39.69 23.33 7.82
C GLU A 626 38.57 23.70 8.80
N PRO A 627 38.09 24.97 8.79
CA PRO A 627 36.95 25.41 9.59
C PRO A 627 35.68 24.65 9.17
N ASP A 628 34.85 24.24 10.16
CA ASP A 628 33.52 23.71 9.91
C ASP A 628 32.62 24.83 9.37
N ARG A 629 31.90 24.58 8.27
CA ARG A 629 31.04 25.58 7.63
C ARG A 629 29.58 25.17 7.69
N ILE A 630 28.69 26.15 7.96
CA ILE A 630 27.24 25.98 7.89
C ILE A 630 26.71 27.04 6.92
N PHE A 631 25.97 26.59 5.91
CA PHE A 631 25.31 27.45 4.94
C PHE A 631 23.83 27.59 5.30
N TYR A 632 23.36 28.83 5.34
CA TYR A 632 21.95 29.17 5.46
C TYR A 632 21.54 30.05 4.30
N TYR A 633 20.52 29.64 3.53
CA TYR A 633 20.04 30.40 2.38
C TYR A 633 18.52 30.41 2.29
N GLN A 634 17.96 31.46 1.67
CA GLN A 634 16.52 31.53 1.44
C GLN A 634 16.11 30.79 0.17
N PHE A 635 16.91 30.90 -0.87
CA PHE A 635 16.62 30.28 -2.17
C PHE A 635 17.93 29.97 -2.91
N PHE A 636 17.95 28.84 -3.59
CA PHE A 636 19.01 28.45 -4.52
C PHE A 636 18.40 28.18 -5.90
N ASP A 637 18.91 28.83 -6.94
CA ASP A 637 18.54 28.61 -8.33
C ASP A 637 19.54 27.62 -8.96
N PRO A 638 19.12 26.38 -9.25
CA PRO A 638 20.01 25.37 -9.84
C PRO A 638 20.33 25.64 -11.31
N ASP A 639 19.51 26.39 -12.04
CA ASP A 639 19.71 26.68 -13.46
C ASP A 639 20.75 27.78 -13.63
N GLN A 640 20.71 28.76 -12.74
CA GLN A 640 21.67 29.87 -12.73
C GLN A 640 22.88 29.65 -11.82
N ASN A 641 22.92 28.54 -11.05
CA ASN A 641 23.95 28.30 -10.02
C ASN A 641 24.09 29.49 -9.07
N ALA A 642 22.96 30.00 -8.56
CA ALA A 642 22.94 31.21 -7.78
C ALA A 642 22.10 31.08 -6.49
N PHE A 643 22.59 31.67 -5.40
CA PHE A 643 21.84 31.81 -4.15
C PHE A 643 21.25 33.20 -4.01
N ALA A 644 20.10 33.28 -3.37
CA ALA A 644 19.53 34.51 -2.84
C ALA A 644 19.59 34.46 -1.30
N ASN A 645 20.12 35.54 -0.71
CA ASN A 645 20.27 35.72 0.73
C ASN A 645 21.02 34.56 1.40
N LEU A 646 22.28 34.35 1.01
CA LEU A 646 23.14 33.33 1.62
C LEU A 646 23.84 33.90 2.86
N THR A 647 23.80 33.17 3.97
CA THR A 647 24.65 33.38 5.13
C THR A 647 25.55 32.19 5.35
N LEU A 648 26.86 32.41 5.42
CA LEU A 648 27.87 31.41 5.72
C LEU A 648 28.38 31.62 7.14
N PHE A 649 28.39 30.58 7.95
CA PHE A 649 28.98 30.53 9.26
C PHE A 649 30.22 29.63 9.25
N GLU A 650 31.36 30.11 9.76
CA GLU A 650 32.56 29.32 9.95
C GLU A 650 32.86 29.13 11.43
N PHE A 651 33.28 27.92 11.77
CA PHE A 651 33.56 27.53 13.16
C PHE A 651 34.97 26.97 13.28
N ASP A 652 35.63 27.26 14.40
CA ASP A 652 36.91 26.65 14.75
C ASP A 652 36.72 25.14 14.94
N PRO A 653 37.48 24.28 14.23
CA PRO A 653 37.32 22.83 14.31
C PRO A 653 37.61 22.25 15.70
N ALA A 654 38.40 22.92 16.57
CA ALA A 654 38.74 22.45 17.89
C ALA A 654 37.70 22.84 18.95
N THR A 655 37.24 24.08 18.93
CA THR A 655 36.38 24.67 19.98
C THR A 655 34.94 24.83 19.56
N PHE A 656 34.64 24.73 18.23
CA PHE A 656 33.34 25.00 17.64
C PHE A 656 32.82 26.42 17.95
N ALA A 657 33.73 27.33 18.22
CA ALA A 657 33.41 28.75 18.35
C ALA A 657 33.28 29.37 16.95
N MET A 658 32.32 30.28 16.77
CA MET A 658 32.14 30.96 15.48
C MET A 658 33.26 31.95 15.25
N THR A 659 34.01 31.75 14.17
CA THR A 659 35.15 32.58 13.76
C THR A 659 34.77 33.61 12.71
N LYS A 660 33.84 33.28 11.83
CA LYS A 660 33.46 34.14 10.72
C LYS A 660 31.96 34.01 10.41
N ARG A 661 31.34 35.10 10.02
CA ARG A 661 29.98 35.14 9.47
C ARG A 661 29.98 36.01 8.22
N ILE A 662 29.54 35.46 7.08
CA ILE A 662 29.49 36.17 5.80
C ILE A 662 28.04 36.16 5.34
N PHE A 663 27.54 37.32 4.95
CA PHE A 663 26.20 37.43 4.32
C PHE A 663 26.36 38.05 2.92
N ALA A 664 25.59 37.58 1.96
CA ALA A 664 25.45 38.22 0.66
C ALA A 664 24.02 38.09 0.14
N ALA A 665 23.54 39.19 -0.43
CA ALA A 665 22.20 39.21 -1.03
C ALA A 665 22.09 38.31 -2.25
N ARG A 666 23.20 38.18 -2.99
CA ARG A 666 23.32 37.25 -4.12
C ARG A 666 24.68 36.59 -4.12
N VAL A 667 24.71 35.27 -4.40
CA VAL A 667 25.96 34.54 -4.58
C VAL A 667 25.84 33.74 -5.86
N ALA A 668 26.69 33.95 -6.82
CA ALA A 668 26.66 33.29 -8.12
C ALA A 668 27.96 32.55 -8.40
N TRP A 669 27.88 31.40 -9.06
CA TRP A 669 29.01 30.61 -9.46
C TRP A 669 29.67 31.18 -10.73
N SER A 670 30.97 31.40 -10.70
CA SER A 670 31.76 31.79 -11.87
C SER A 670 32.40 30.54 -12.50
N GLU A 671 31.94 30.15 -13.65
CA GLU A 671 32.51 29.03 -14.43
C GLU A 671 33.97 29.28 -14.85
N ALA A 672 34.34 30.55 -15.03
CA ALA A 672 35.70 30.94 -15.48
C ALA A 672 36.76 30.75 -14.39
N ASP A 673 36.37 31.02 -13.13
CA ASP A 673 37.31 31.04 -12.01
C ASP A 673 37.10 29.84 -11.06
N HIS A 674 36.06 29.01 -11.28
CA HIS A 674 35.62 27.92 -10.40
C HIS A 674 35.47 28.39 -8.95
N THR A 675 34.85 29.54 -8.73
CA THR A 675 34.63 30.15 -7.41
C THR A 675 33.29 30.82 -7.30
N TRP A 676 32.79 30.96 -6.06
CA TRP A 676 31.61 31.73 -5.78
C TRP A 676 31.90 33.22 -5.70
N VAL A 677 31.08 34.03 -6.36
CA VAL A 677 31.14 35.49 -6.32
C VAL A 677 29.96 35.96 -5.43
N PHE A 678 30.31 36.59 -4.32
CA PHE A 678 29.40 37.16 -3.33
C PHE A 678 29.15 38.62 -3.68
N GLU A 679 27.88 39.01 -3.82
CA GLU A 679 27.48 40.36 -4.22
C GLU A 679 26.62 41.01 -3.14
N ASN A 680 26.83 42.27 -2.88
CA ASN A 680 26.08 43.11 -1.92
C ASN A 680 25.98 42.45 -0.54
N GLY A 681 27.12 42.30 0.11
CA GLY A 681 27.21 41.60 1.40
C GLY A 681 28.14 42.27 2.40
N TRP A 682 28.27 41.56 3.52
CA TRP A 682 29.18 41.93 4.59
C TRP A 682 29.88 40.69 5.16
N GLU A 683 31.04 40.91 5.70
CA GLU A 683 31.85 39.91 6.40
C GLU A 683 32.08 40.37 7.84
N ARG A 684 31.93 39.45 8.76
CA ARG A 684 32.23 39.64 10.16
C ARG A 684 33.22 38.59 10.63
N THR A 685 34.37 39.01 11.14
CA THR A 685 35.39 38.12 11.72
C THR A 685 35.41 38.32 13.23
N ILE A 686 35.40 37.21 13.96
CA ILE A 686 35.27 37.15 15.42
C ILE A 686 36.54 36.50 15.97
N GLN A 687 37.32 37.25 16.73
CA GLN A 687 38.54 36.77 17.40
C GLN A 687 38.42 37.05 18.90
N GLY A 688 37.91 36.06 19.66
CA GLY A 688 37.58 36.21 21.06
C GLY A 688 36.50 37.27 21.27
N THR A 689 36.86 38.39 21.92
CA THR A 689 35.94 39.53 22.13
C THR A 689 36.03 40.59 21.03
N ASN A 690 37.05 40.53 20.17
CA ASN A 690 37.23 41.48 19.08
C ASN A 690 36.40 41.06 17.87
N VAL A 691 35.53 41.96 17.42
CA VAL A 691 34.66 41.72 16.26
C VAL A 691 34.99 42.79 15.22
N SER A 692 35.48 42.38 14.04
CA SER A 692 35.66 43.25 12.90
C SER A 692 34.51 43.10 11.90
N PHE A 693 34.12 44.22 11.27
CA PHE A 693 33.02 44.25 10.31
C PHE A 693 33.47 44.94 9.04
N ARG A 694 33.20 44.34 7.88
CA ARG A 694 33.54 44.86 6.57
C ARG A 694 32.38 44.65 5.60
N GLU A 695 31.92 45.68 4.94
CA GLU A 695 30.97 45.61 3.85
C GLU A 695 31.72 45.47 2.50
N PHE A 696 31.10 44.78 1.57
CA PHE A 696 31.63 44.64 0.22
C PHE A 696 30.50 44.69 -0.84
N ALA A 697 30.76 45.31 -1.97
CA ALA A 697 29.88 45.29 -3.12
C ALA A 697 30.02 43.96 -3.88
N SER A 698 31.27 43.46 -4.00
CA SER A 698 31.58 42.14 -4.55
C SER A 698 32.82 41.59 -3.85
N ALA A 699 32.77 40.30 -3.48
CA ALA A 699 33.90 39.60 -2.86
C ALA A 699 33.97 38.15 -3.34
N ARG A 700 35.18 37.59 -3.28
CA ARG A 700 35.43 36.17 -3.54
C ARG A 700 36.12 35.59 -2.32
N PHE A 701 35.63 34.47 -1.86
CA PHE A 701 36.17 33.75 -0.71
C PHE A 701 36.79 32.44 -1.24
N ALA A 702 38.10 32.38 -1.33
CA ALA A 702 38.82 31.19 -1.81
C ALA A 702 38.68 29.99 -0.87
N GLU A 703 38.20 30.24 0.36
CA GLU A 703 37.96 29.24 1.40
C GLU A 703 36.70 28.40 1.12
N VAL A 704 35.76 28.83 0.25
CA VAL A 704 34.53 28.15 -0.08
C VAL A 704 34.76 27.26 -1.30
N HIS A 705 35.00 25.98 -1.06
CA HIS A 705 35.37 24.99 -2.10
C HIS A 705 34.17 24.18 -2.63
N GLU A 706 33.00 24.31 -2.01
CA GLU A 706 31.81 23.55 -2.40
C GLU A 706 31.33 23.96 -3.80
N GLU A 707 31.34 23.02 -4.74
CA GLU A 707 30.84 23.23 -6.10
C GLU A 707 29.29 23.31 -6.15
N PRO A 708 28.68 23.92 -7.18
CA PRO A 708 27.22 23.99 -7.33
C PRO A 708 26.55 22.63 -7.28
N GLY A 709 27.23 21.57 -7.74
CA GLY A 709 26.73 20.18 -7.64
C GLY A 709 26.48 19.72 -6.22
N TYR A 710 27.17 20.29 -5.22
CA TYR A 710 26.96 19.97 -3.81
C TYR A 710 25.59 20.45 -3.32
N PHE A 711 25.10 21.59 -3.78
CA PHE A 711 23.82 22.20 -3.40
C PHE A 711 22.67 21.73 -4.29
N LYS A 712 22.95 21.16 -5.45
CA LYS A 712 21.97 20.55 -6.38
C LYS A 712 21.55 19.14 -5.97
N LYS A 713 21.95 18.65 -4.81
CA LYS A 713 21.57 17.31 -4.34
C LYS A 713 20.07 17.24 -4.15
N GLU A 714 19.42 16.59 -5.12
CA GLU A 714 18.02 16.24 -5.06
C GLU A 714 17.79 15.29 -3.87
N ASN A 715 16.80 15.56 -3.03
CA ASN A 715 16.31 14.58 -2.07
C ASN A 715 15.55 13.46 -2.80
N LEU A 716 16.30 12.66 -3.56
CA LEU A 716 15.76 11.51 -4.25
C LEU A 716 15.36 10.45 -3.22
N GLN A 717 14.14 9.96 -3.34
CA GLN A 717 13.73 8.80 -2.55
C GLN A 717 14.52 7.58 -3.02
N SER A 718 14.86 6.68 -2.11
CA SER A 718 15.61 5.44 -2.43
C SER A 718 14.94 4.59 -3.53
N GLN A 719 13.61 4.70 -3.66
CA GLN A 719 12.82 4.01 -4.68
C GLN A 719 13.01 4.58 -6.09
N GLU A 720 13.55 5.80 -6.20
CA GLU A 720 13.83 6.49 -7.47
C GLU A 720 15.24 6.26 -7.99
N MET A 721 16.06 5.54 -7.23
CA MET A 721 17.45 5.22 -7.55
C MET A 721 17.61 3.72 -7.80
N ASN A 722 18.51 3.36 -8.70
CA ASN A 722 18.95 1.97 -8.80
C ASN A 722 20.02 1.66 -7.72
N PHE A 723 20.42 0.39 -7.60
CA PHE A 723 21.38 -0.03 -6.57
C PHE A 723 22.68 0.79 -6.61
N GLY A 724 23.29 0.97 -7.80
CA GLY A 724 24.54 1.71 -7.93
C GLY A 724 24.42 3.23 -7.73
N GLN A 725 23.25 3.81 -8.02
CA GLN A 725 22.97 5.21 -7.73
C GLN A 725 22.77 5.43 -6.24
N LEU A 726 22.02 4.53 -5.58
CA LEU A 726 21.78 4.60 -4.15
C LEU A 726 23.07 4.40 -3.35
N ASP A 727 23.94 3.48 -3.75
CA ASP A 727 25.23 3.24 -3.08
C ASP A 727 26.12 4.48 -3.15
N ARG A 728 26.25 5.12 -4.32
CA ARG A 728 26.97 6.38 -4.48
C ARG A 728 26.36 7.51 -3.64
N TYR A 729 25.06 7.64 -3.69
CA TYR A 729 24.32 8.65 -2.90
C TYR A 729 24.54 8.47 -1.38
N ILE A 730 24.57 7.23 -0.89
CA ILE A 730 24.92 6.91 0.50
C ILE A 730 26.37 7.34 0.81
N GLY A 731 27.32 7.07 -0.10
CA GLY A 731 28.71 7.51 0.02
C GLY A 731 28.83 9.03 0.17
N ASP A 732 28.15 9.76 -0.70
CA ASP A 732 28.13 11.22 -0.71
C ASP A 732 27.48 11.81 0.56
N LEU A 733 26.35 11.23 1.00
CA LEU A 733 25.70 11.67 2.23
C LEU A 733 26.54 11.40 3.46
N ARG A 734 27.23 10.25 3.51
CA ARG A 734 28.13 9.89 4.61
C ARG A 734 29.32 10.83 4.71
N GLN A 735 29.89 11.23 3.58
CA GLN A 735 30.96 12.24 3.55
C GLN A 735 30.46 13.60 4.06
N SER A 736 29.21 13.94 3.78
CA SER A 736 28.56 15.17 4.24
C SER A 736 28.04 15.09 5.69
N GLY A 737 28.30 13.99 6.40
CA GLY A 737 27.93 13.82 7.81
C GLY A 737 26.44 13.47 8.08
N PHE A 738 25.67 13.06 7.07
CA PHE A 738 24.27 12.64 7.28
C PHE A 738 24.18 11.21 7.79
N ASP A 739 23.14 10.92 8.57
CA ASP A 739 22.80 9.54 8.90
C ASP A 739 22.32 8.81 7.65
N THR A 740 23.02 7.74 7.32
CA THR A 740 22.74 6.92 6.15
C THR A 740 22.17 5.55 6.49
N MET A 741 21.87 5.29 7.77
CA MET A 741 21.53 3.95 8.21
C MET A 741 20.26 3.43 7.55
N ARG A 742 19.22 4.24 7.51
CA ARG A 742 17.96 3.92 6.80
C ARG A 742 18.20 3.61 5.31
N LEU A 743 19.00 4.43 4.63
CA LEU A 743 19.31 4.24 3.22
C LEU A 743 20.15 2.98 2.97
N ARG A 744 21.04 2.63 3.91
CA ARG A 744 21.84 1.38 3.83
C ARG A 744 20.96 0.15 3.98
N VAL A 745 19.97 0.17 4.88
CA VAL A 745 19.00 -0.92 4.99
C VAL A 745 18.22 -1.06 3.67
N GLN A 746 17.75 0.04 3.11
CA GLN A 746 17.04 0.06 1.81
C GLN A 746 17.93 -0.41 0.64
N LEU A 747 19.24 -0.12 0.67
CA LEU A 747 20.19 -0.63 -0.31
C LEU A 747 20.27 -2.17 -0.28
N TYR A 748 20.41 -2.76 0.92
CA TYR A 748 20.42 -4.22 1.06
C TYR A 748 19.06 -4.85 0.73
N HIS A 749 17.95 -4.15 0.97
CA HIS A 749 16.63 -4.59 0.54
C HIS A 749 16.49 -4.73 -0.96
N LYS A 750 17.15 -3.89 -1.78
CA LYS A 750 17.15 -4.04 -3.24
C LYS A 750 17.74 -5.37 -3.71
N LEU A 751 18.62 -5.98 -2.91
CA LEU A 751 19.17 -7.31 -3.19
C LEU A 751 18.33 -8.43 -2.57
N ALA A 752 17.84 -8.24 -1.35
CA ALA A 752 17.06 -9.25 -0.61
C ALA A 752 15.65 -9.44 -1.20
N TYR A 753 14.94 -8.35 -1.52
CA TYR A 753 13.55 -8.39 -1.94
C TYR A 753 13.24 -9.30 -3.15
N PRO A 754 14.03 -9.35 -4.23
CA PRO A 754 13.82 -10.30 -5.32
C PRO A 754 13.83 -11.76 -4.90
N LEU A 755 14.61 -12.11 -3.86
CA LEU A 755 14.71 -13.48 -3.34
C LEU A 755 13.48 -13.88 -2.51
N VAL A 756 12.73 -12.92 -1.99
CA VAL A 756 11.43 -13.17 -1.32
C VAL A 756 10.52 -14.03 -2.20
N THR A 757 10.59 -13.86 -3.52
CA THR A 757 9.79 -14.63 -4.48
C THR A 757 10.03 -16.15 -4.36
N ILE A 758 11.30 -16.54 -4.19
CA ILE A 758 11.68 -17.96 -3.99
C ILE A 758 11.27 -18.40 -2.58
N VAL A 759 11.53 -17.58 -1.56
CA VAL A 759 11.17 -17.85 -0.17
C VAL A 759 9.67 -18.11 -0.04
N MET A 760 8.86 -17.28 -0.68
CA MET A 760 7.39 -17.43 -0.71
C MET A 760 6.95 -18.71 -1.42
N ALA A 761 7.61 -19.09 -2.53
CA ALA A 761 7.32 -20.34 -3.21
C ALA A 761 7.66 -21.55 -2.33
N VAL A 762 8.85 -21.57 -1.70
CA VAL A 762 9.29 -22.64 -0.79
C VAL A 762 8.34 -22.78 0.40
N MET A 763 7.94 -21.65 0.98
CA MET A 763 7.02 -21.62 2.12
C MET A 763 5.60 -22.09 1.76
N ALA A 764 5.10 -21.76 0.56
CA ALA A 764 3.76 -22.10 0.11
C ALA A 764 3.55 -23.61 -0.09
N ILE A 765 4.57 -24.32 -0.59
CA ILE A 765 4.46 -25.72 -1.04
C ILE A 765 4.01 -26.67 0.07
N PRO A 766 4.65 -26.70 1.27
CA PRO A 766 4.23 -27.59 2.36
C PRO A 766 2.78 -27.38 2.76
N PHE A 767 2.34 -26.13 2.83
CA PHE A 767 0.96 -25.79 3.18
C PHE A 767 -0.03 -26.22 2.08
N ALA A 768 0.31 -25.98 0.82
CA ALA A 768 -0.53 -26.40 -0.31
C ALA A 768 -0.78 -27.91 -0.33
N LEU A 769 0.23 -28.68 0.05
CA LEU A 769 0.18 -30.15 0.09
C LEU A 769 -0.55 -30.68 1.32
N SER A 770 -0.47 -29.99 2.46
CA SER A 770 -1.10 -30.41 3.72
C SER A 770 -2.60 -30.13 3.77
N ILE A 771 -3.11 -29.19 2.98
CA ILE A 771 -4.52 -28.74 3.01
C ILE A 771 -5.51 -29.83 2.56
N GLY A 772 -5.06 -30.86 1.88
CA GLY A 772 -5.89 -32.00 1.48
C GLY A 772 -7.09 -31.62 0.58
N ARG A 773 -8.19 -32.37 0.66
CA ARG A 773 -9.40 -32.16 -0.16
C ARG A 773 -10.27 -30.98 0.30
N ARG A 774 -9.90 -30.26 1.35
CA ARG A 774 -10.73 -29.20 1.99
C ARG A 774 -10.93 -27.93 1.17
N GLY A 775 -10.34 -27.82 -0.01
CA GLY A 775 -10.63 -26.77 -1.01
C GLY A 775 -9.58 -25.65 -1.08
N SER A 776 -9.58 -24.96 -2.23
CA SER A 776 -8.65 -23.86 -2.56
C SER A 776 -8.75 -22.66 -1.61
N LEU A 777 -9.88 -22.50 -0.92
CA LEU A 777 -10.15 -21.39 0.01
C LEU A 777 -9.29 -21.47 1.27
N THR A 778 -9.09 -22.69 1.80
CA THR A 778 -8.18 -22.89 2.95
C THR A 778 -6.74 -22.56 2.58
N GLY A 779 -6.35 -22.83 1.33
CA GLY A 779 -5.04 -22.42 0.80
C GLY A 779 -4.84 -20.92 0.80
N VAL A 780 -5.84 -20.16 0.35
CA VAL A 780 -5.79 -18.69 0.35
C VAL A 780 -5.69 -18.14 1.77
N ALA A 781 -6.44 -18.68 2.73
CA ALA A 781 -6.37 -18.27 4.13
C ALA A 781 -4.97 -18.47 4.73
N TRP A 782 -4.34 -19.63 4.50
CA TRP A 782 -2.95 -19.88 4.90
C TRP A 782 -1.97 -18.94 4.20
N GLY A 783 -2.19 -18.66 2.91
CA GLY A 783 -1.38 -17.71 2.16
C GLY A 783 -1.40 -16.32 2.76
N ILE A 784 -2.57 -15.83 3.16
CA ILE A 784 -2.72 -14.54 3.83
C ILE A 784 -1.98 -14.55 5.17
N GLY A 785 -2.11 -15.62 5.97
CA GLY A 785 -1.43 -15.75 7.26
C GLY A 785 0.10 -15.76 7.12
N ILE A 786 0.63 -16.49 6.14
CA ILE A 786 2.08 -16.55 5.86
C ILE A 786 2.58 -15.17 5.39
N ALA A 787 1.87 -14.54 4.47
CA ALA A 787 2.22 -13.23 3.96
C ALA A 787 2.23 -12.19 5.08
N LEU A 788 1.19 -12.15 5.92
CA LEU A 788 1.12 -11.24 7.06
C LEU A 788 2.29 -11.46 8.03
N GLY A 789 2.57 -12.73 8.39
CA GLY A 789 3.70 -13.08 9.24
C GLY A 789 5.04 -12.61 8.67
N TYR A 790 5.24 -12.79 7.36
CA TYR A 790 6.45 -12.31 6.68
C TYR A 790 6.55 -10.78 6.71
N TRP A 791 5.48 -10.05 6.36
CA TRP A 791 5.51 -8.57 6.34
C TRP A 791 5.71 -7.96 7.72
N VAL A 792 5.10 -8.55 8.76
CA VAL A 792 5.34 -8.12 10.15
C VAL A 792 6.80 -8.35 10.54
N ALA A 793 7.35 -9.52 10.22
CA ALA A 793 8.76 -9.81 10.49
C ALA A 793 9.68 -8.87 9.71
N ALA A 794 9.45 -8.69 8.39
CA ALA A 794 10.23 -7.80 7.54
C ALA A 794 10.22 -6.36 8.07
N GLY A 795 9.04 -5.82 8.38
CA GLY A 795 8.91 -4.47 8.93
C GLY A 795 9.61 -4.31 10.30
N LEU A 796 9.55 -5.34 11.17
CA LEU A 796 10.23 -5.31 12.46
C LEU A 796 11.76 -5.27 12.29
N PHE A 797 12.32 -6.16 11.46
CA PHE A 797 13.76 -6.18 11.20
C PHE A 797 14.24 -4.92 10.49
N ASP A 798 13.47 -4.40 9.53
CA ASP A 798 13.75 -3.14 8.83
C ASP A 798 13.81 -1.97 9.81
N ALA A 799 12.85 -1.92 10.69
CA ALA A 799 12.78 -0.91 11.73
C ALA A 799 13.96 -1.02 12.73
N MET A 800 14.34 -2.24 13.16
CA MET A 800 15.53 -2.45 14.01
C MET A 800 16.82 -2.06 13.27
N GLY A 801 16.91 -2.28 11.97
CA GLY A 801 18.03 -1.86 11.14
C GLY A 801 18.13 -0.35 10.99
N SER A 802 17.01 0.31 10.73
CA SER A 802 16.95 1.77 10.57
C SER A 802 17.24 2.53 11.87
N SER A 803 16.97 1.91 13.03
CA SER A 803 17.28 2.44 14.37
C SER A 803 18.68 2.05 14.88
N ASN A 804 19.54 1.52 14.01
CA ASN A 804 20.90 1.09 14.36
C ASN A 804 21.00 0.01 15.47
N LEU A 805 19.90 -0.68 15.79
CA LEU A 805 19.89 -1.83 16.71
C LEU A 805 20.48 -3.08 16.08
N LEU A 806 20.39 -3.22 14.75
CA LEU A 806 20.96 -4.31 13.97
C LEU A 806 21.79 -3.76 12.80
N PRO A 807 22.88 -4.44 12.41
CA PRO A 807 23.58 -4.10 11.16
C PRO A 807 22.64 -4.15 9.96
N ALA A 808 22.71 -3.16 9.05
CA ALA A 808 21.81 -2.99 7.93
C ALA A 808 21.67 -4.26 7.05
N ALA A 809 22.76 -4.99 6.83
CA ALA A 809 22.72 -6.24 6.06
C ALA A 809 21.93 -7.32 6.80
N ILE A 810 22.12 -7.51 8.11
CA ILE A 810 21.40 -8.49 8.92
C ILE A 810 19.91 -8.13 8.93
N ALA A 811 19.56 -6.86 9.14
CA ALA A 811 18.20 -6.40 9.15
C ALA A 811 17.47 -6.74 7.83
N ALA A 812 18.07 -6.46 6.68
CA ALA A 812 17.46 -6.69 5.38
C ALA A 812 17.30 -8.19 5.03
N TRP A 813 18.23 -9.06 5.47
CA TRP A 813 18.22 -10.49 5.08
C TRP A 813 17.54 -11.42 6.09
N SER A 814 17.37 -11.00 7.35
CA SER A 814 16.84 -11.87 8.42
C SER A 814 15.45 -12.43 8.13
N PRO A 815 14.47 -11.66 7.60
CA PRO A 815 13.16 -12.21 7.29
C PRO A 815 13.24 -13.33 6.25
N ASP A 816 14.03 -13.15 5.20
CA ASP A 816 14.21 -14.12 4.11
C ASP A 816 14.85 -15.42 4.62
N ILE A 817 15.86 -15.29 5.45
CA ILE A 817 16.54 -16.45 6.06
C ILE A 817 15.58 -17.20 6.98
N LEU A 818 14.86 -16.49 7.85
CA LEU A 818 13.90 -17.07 8.79
C LEU A 818 12.81 -17.87 8.08
N PHE A 819 12.14 -17.22 7.10
CA PHE A 819 11.05 -17.87 6.36
C PHE A 819 11.57 -18.92 5.39
N GLY A 820 12.73 -18.71 4.75
CA GLY A 820 13.38 -19.67 3.88
C GLY A 820 13.76 -20.96 4.59
N LEU A 821 14.39 -20.85 5.78
CA LEU A 821 14.73 -22.00 6.62
C LEU A 821 13.48 -22.72 7.14
N THR A 822 12.48 -21.97 7.59
CA THR A 822 11.21 -22.54 8.06
C THR A 822 10.50 -23.28 6.93
N GLY A 823 10.37 -22.67 5.74
CA GLY A 823 9.76 -23.30 4.56
C GLY A 823 10.55 -24.51 4.09
N GLY A 824 11.89 -24.43 4.06
CA GLY A 824 12.78 -25.55 3.70
C GLY A 824 12.64 -26.71 4.70
N TYR A 825 12.63 -26.44 6.00
CA TYR A 825 12.40 -27.47 7.02
C TYR A 825 11.03 -28.16 6.86
N LEU A 826 9.96 -27.37 6.67
CA LEU A 826 8.63 -27.93 6.46
C LEU A 826 8.55 -28.76 5.18
N LEU A 827 9.22 -28.31 4.10
CA LEU A 827 9.27 -29.03 2.82
C LEU A 827 9.96 -30.38 2.96
N LEU A 828 11.11 -30.44 3.68
CA LEU A 828 11.83 -31.68 3.94
C LEU A 828 11.03 -32.66 4.81
N ARG A 829 10.15 -32.17 5.68
CA ARG A 829 9.31 -32.98 6.56
C ARG A 829 8.00 -33.45 5.89
N THR A 830 7.71 -32.95 4.70
CA THR A 830 6.48 -33.33 3.97
C THR A 830 6.62 -34.77 3.44
N PRO A 831 5.67 -35.68 3.70
CA PRO A 831 5.76 -37.06 3.24
C PRO A 831 5.68 -37.11 1.72
N THR A 832 6.68 -37.72 1.12
CA THR A 832 6.83 -37.88 -0.35
C THR A 832 5.97 -38.99 -0.90
#